data_0989664674874826b99c0d911a5ae9e1
#
_entry.id   0989664674874826b99c0d911a5ae9e1
#
_cell.length_a   1.000
_cell.length_b   1.000
_cell.length_c   1.000
_cell.angle_alpha   90.00
_cell.angle_beta   90.00
_cell.angle_gamma   90.00
#
_symmetry.space_group_name_H-M   'P 1'
#
loop_
_entity.id
_entity.type
_entity.pdbx_description
1 polymer ?
#
loop_
_entity_poly.entity_id
_entity_poly.type
_entity_poly.pdbx_seq_one_letter_code
_entity_poly.pdbx_strand_id
1 'polypeptide(L)'
;MTKPSLPELLHAAVTAVGGTERPGQVTMAEAVAEAVDDNAHLLVQAGTGTGKSLGYLVPALAHGERVVVATATLALQRQLVERDLPRTVEALHPLLRRRPQFAMLKGRSNYLCLHRLHEGVPQEEDDGLFDQFEAAAPTSKLGQDLLRMRDWADETETGDRDDLTPGVSDRAWGQISVSSRECLGASKCAYGAECFAEAARERAKLADVVVTNHALLAIDAIEGAPVLPQHEVLIVDEAHELVSRVTGVATGELTPGQVNRAVRRAAKLVNEKAADSLQTASETFERVMELALPGRLEEIPEDLGYALMSLRDAARTVISAIGATRDKSVQDEDVVRKQALASVESIHDVAERITLGSEYDVVWYERHDRFGASLRVAPLSVSGLLREKLFAERSVVLTSATLKFGGDFNGVGASLGLSPEGTEGEDAPQWKGLDVGSPFDYAKQGILYVAKHLSAPGREGSRTDMLDELAELVESAGGRTLGLFSSMRAAQAAAEELRSRQDRRVLLQGEETLGELIKNFAADPETCLFGTLSLWQGVDVPGPSCQLVVMDRIPFPRPDDPLMSARQKAVEEGGGNGFMAVAATHAALLMAQGAGRLVRAMGDRGVVAVLDPRLATARYGSYLRASLPDFWFTTDRNQVRRSLAAIDAVAKETGQ
;
A
#
# COMPACT_ATOMS: atom_id res chain seq x y z
N MET A 1 -11.88 -2.81 -43.42
CA MET A 1 -10.83 -3.47 -42.64
C MET A 1 -11.51 -4.27 -41.55
N THR A 2 -11.24 -5.55 -41.45
CA THR A 2 -11.70 -6.41 -40.34
C THR A 2 -11.15 -5.88 -39.01
N LYS A 3 -11.91 -5.97 -37.92
CA LYS A 3 -11.41 -5.63 -36.58
C LYS A 3 -10.22 -6.58 -36.28
N PRO A 4 -9.06 -6.07 -35.83
CA PRO A 4 -7.93 -6.92 -35.50
C PRO A 4 -8.32 -7.91 -34.38
N SER A 5 -7.78 -9.11 -34.42
CA SER A 5 -8.00 -10.10 -33.37
C SER A 5 -7.16 -9.75 -32.13
N LEU A 6 -7.60 -10.19 -30.94
CA LEU A 6 -6.87 -9.97 -29.71
C LEU A 6 -5.44 -10.56 -29.76
N PRO A 7 -5.20 -11.79 -30.31
CA PRO A 7 -3.84 -12.31 -30.49
C PRO A 7 -2.94 -11.41 -31.34
N GLU A 8 -3.46 -10.82 -32.44
CA GLU A 8 -2.68 -9.90 -33.29
C GLU A 8 -2.28 -8.64 -32.52
N LEU A 9 -3.19 -8.08 -31.71
CA LEU A 9 -2.90 -6.91 -30.87
C LEU A 9 -1.87 -7.25 -29.79
N LEU A 10 -2.02 -8.42 -29.13
CA LEU A 10 -1.10 -8.85 -28.09
C LEU A 10 0.31 -9.08 -28.66
N HIS A 11 0.40 -9.73 -29.82
CA HIS A 11 1.66 -9.95 -30.54
C HIS A 11 2.38 -8.62 -30.84
N ALA A 12 1.66 -7.64 -31.38
CA ALA A 12 2.22 -6.33 -31.68
C ALA A 12 2.73 -5.64 -30.40
N ALA A 13 1.97 -5.65 -29.31
CA ALA A 13 2.34 -5.04 -28.04
C ALA A 13 3.57 -5.71 -27.40
N VAL A 14 3.60 -7.05 -27.36
CA VAL A 14 4.73 -7.82 -26.80
C VAL A 14 6.01 -7.57 -27.58
N THR A 15 5.93 -7.53 -28.92
CA THR A 15 7.07 -7.25 -29.78
C THR A 15 7.62 -5.83 -29.54
N ALA A 16 6.74 -4.83 -29.37
CA ALA A 16 7.13 -3.44 -29.13
C ALA A 16 7.89 -3.22 -27.82
N VAL A 17 7.62 -4.02 -26.80
CA VAL A 17 8.39 -3.97 -25.53
C VAL A 17 9.65 -4.83 -25.56
N GLY A 18 9.95 -5.49 -26.70
CA GLY A 18 11.12 -6.37 -26.86
C GLY A 18 10.97 -7.73 -26.16
N GLY A 19 9.74 -8.16 -25.90
CA GLY A 19 9.41 -9.40 -25.24
C GLY A 19 9.12 -10.57 -26.20
N THR A 20 8.80 -11.71 -25.62
CA THR A 20 8.25 -12.87 -26.30
C THR A 20 6.92 -13.24 -25.65
N GLU A 21 5.94 -13.62 -26.46
CA GLU A 21 4.66 -14.08 -25.95
C GLU A 21 4.80 -15.30 -25.04
N ARG A 22 3.99 -15.33 -24.00
CA ARG A 22 3.94 -16.40 -23.02
C ARG A 22 2.53 -16.96 -22.97
N PRO A 23 2.35 -18.30 -22.91
CA PRO A 23 1.02 -18.91 -22.90
C PRO A 23 0.10 -18.32 -21.82
N GLY A 24 0.60 -18.14 -20.58
CA GLY A 24 -0.18 -17.55 -19.49
C GLY A 24 -0.60 -16.10 -19.76
N GLN A 25 0.21 -15.32 -20.49
CA GLN A 25 -0.15 -13.95 -20.88
C GLN A 25 -1.28 -13.93 -21.90
N VAL A 26 -1.26 -14.84 -22.87
CA VAL A 26 -2.33 -14.99 -23.88
C VAL A 26 -3.63 -15.38 -23.20
N THR A 27 -3.59 -16.44 -22.38
CA THR A 27 -4.76 -16.91 -21.63
C THR A 27 -5.35 -15.80 -20.72
N MET A 28 -4.48 -15.02 -20.08
CA MET A 28 -4.93 -13.86 -19.27
C MET A 28 -5.62 -12.82 -20.13
N ALA A 29 -5.04 -12.46 -21.28
CA ALA A 29 -5.61 -11.43 -22.16
C ALA A 29 -6.98 -11.85 -22.71
N GLU A 30 -7.14 -13.12 -23.09
CA GLU A 30 -8.41 -13.68 -23.55
C GLU A 30 -9.47 -13.66 -22.44
N ALA A 31 -9.12 -14.10 -21.23
CA ALA A 31 -10.04 -14.12 -20.09
C ALA A 31 -10.44 -12.69 -19.63
N VAL A 32 -9.51 -11.73 -19.71
CA VAL A 32 -9.81 -10.32 -19.41
C VAL A 32 -10.77 -9.76 -20.45
N ALA A 33 -10.57 -10.03 -21.74
CA ALA A 33 -11.48 -9.58 -22.80
C ALA A 33 -12.87 -10.19 -22.61
N GLU A 34 -12.98 -11.50 -22.35
CA GLU A 34 -14.25 -12.17 -22.06
C GLU A 34 -14.96 -11.56 -20.85
N ALA A 35 -14.25 -11.36 -19.74
CA ALA A 35 -14.84 -10.79 -18.52
C ALA A 35 -15.35 -9.36 -18.74
N VAL A 36 -14.66 -8.56 -19.55
CA VAL A 36 -15.08 -7.20 -19.90
C VAL A 36 -16.32 -7.22 -20.82
N ASP A 37 -16.34 -8.09 -21.83
CA ASP A 37 -17.45 -8.21 -22.77
C ASP A 37 -18.73 -8.75 -22.06
N ASP A 38 -18.57 -9.67 -21.10
CA ASP A 38 -19.66 -10.28 -20.33
C ASP A 38 -20.10 -9.44 -19.10
N ASN A 39 -19.43 -8.30 -18.82
CA ASN A 39 -19.62 -7.50 -17.61
C ASN A 39 -19.47 -8.34 -16.33
N ALA A 40 -18.48 -9.21 -16.28
CA ALA A 40 -18.22 -10.16 -15.20
C ALA A 40 -17.04 -9.74 -14.32
N HIS A 41 -16.90 -10.39 -13.15
CA HIS A 41 -15.73 -10.21 -12.28
C HIS A 41 -14.76 -11.37 -12.44
N LEU A 42 -13.49 -11.04 -12.59
CA LEU A 42 -12.43 -12.01 -12.83
C LEU A 42 -11.29 -11.86 -11.81
N LEU A 43 -10.95 -12.95 -11.13
CA LEU A 43 -9.78 -13.05 -10.26
C LEU A 43 -8.66 -13.78 -11.00
N VAL A 44 -7.55 -13.12 -11.29
CA VAL A 44 -6.43 -13.71 -12.04
C VAL A 44 -5.20 -13.80 -11.16
N GLN A 45 -4.76 -15.02 -10.86
CA GLN A 45 -3.42 -15.24 -10.36
C GLN A 45 -2.45 -15.37 -11.54
N ALA A 46 -1.51 -14.44 -11.63
CA ALA A 46 -0.47 -14.44 -12.65
C ALA A 46 0.89 -14.26 -11.97
N GLY A 47 1.70 -15.30 -11.94
CA GLY A 47 3.01 -15.30 -11.31
C GLY A 47 3.94 -14.24 -11.88
N THR A 48 5.03 -13.95 -11.15
CA THR A 48 6.06 -13.02 -11.64
C THR A 48 6.59 -13.46 -13.00
N GLY A 49 6.92 -12.50 -13.85
CA GLY A 49 7.42 -12.79 -15.17
C GLY A 49 6.37 -13.17 -16.23
N THR A 50 5.10 -13.34 -15.90
CA THR A 50 4.03 -13.68 -16.87
C THR A 50 3.78 -12.59 -17.89
N GLY A 51 4.10 -11.32 -17.57
CA GLY A 51 3.77 -10.16 -18.41
C GLY A 51 2.35 -9.66 -18.15
N LYS A 52 1.91 -9.67 -16.89
CA LYS A 52 0.58 -9.25 -16.42
C LYS A 52 0.11 -7.95 -17.05
N SER A 53 0.97 -6.91 -17.06
CA SER A 53 0.59 -5.57 -17.54
C SER A 53 0.03 -5.61 -18.96
N LEU A 54 0.70 -6.26 -19.90
CA LEU A 54 0.18 -6.39 -21.26
C LEU A 54 -1.04 -7.30 -21.34
N GLY A 55 -1.11 -8.33 -20.49
CA GLY A 55 -2.25 -9.24 -20.42
C GLY A 55 -3.57 -8.53 -20.11
N TYR A 56 -3.55 -7.43 -19.36
CA TYR A 56 -4.76 -6.63 -19.10
C TYR A 56 -4.80 -5.31 -19.90
N LEU A 57 -3.68 -4.69 -20.24
CA LEU A 57 -3.67 -3.41 -20.98
C LEU A 57 -4.12 -3.56 -22.42
N VAL A 58 -3.74 -4.65 -23.10
CA VAL A 58 -4.11 -4.86 -24.51
C VAL A 58 -5.62 -5.01 -24.67
N PRO A 59 -6.34 -5.88 -23.93
CA PRO A 59 -7.80 -5.92 -23.99
C PRO A 59 -8.44 -4.60 -23.54
N ALA A 60 -7.90 -3.92 -22.51
CA ALA A 60 -8.38 -2.62 -22.04
C ALA A 60 -8.35 -1.54 -23.14
N LEU A 61 -7.23 -1.46 -23.89
CA LEU A 61 -7.06 -0.51 -24.99
C LEU A 61 -7.91 -0.87 -26.22
N ALA A 62 -8.21 -2.16 -26.41
CA ALA A 62 -8.99 -2.67 -27.54
C ALA A 62 -10.52 -2.60 -27.33
N HIS A 63 -10.96 -2.56 -26.07
CA HIS A 63 -12.38 -2.59 -25.71
C HIS A 63 -13.14 -1.36 -26.24
N GLY A 64 -12.59 -0.17 -26.05
CA GLY A 64 -13.16 1.08 -26.60
C GLY A 64 -13.95 1.92 -25.61
N GLU A 65 -14.31 1.38 -24.45
CA GLU A 65 -14.87 2.13 -23.31
C GLU A 65 -13.77 2.52 -22.34
N ARG A 66 -14.08 3.41 -21.39
CA ARG A 66 -13.09 3.88 -20.42
C ARG A 66 -12.76 2.82 -19.39
N VAL A 67 -11.45 2.61 -19.19
CA VAL A 67 -10.89 1.68 -18.21
C VAL A 67 -10.12 2.45 -17.15
N VAL A 68 -10.35 2.13 -15.88
CA VAL A 68 -9.49 2.56 -14.77
C VAL A 68 -8.59 1.40 -14.37
N VAL A 69 -7.27 1.66 -14.28
CA VAL A 69 -6.27 0.71 -13.80
C VAL A 69 -5.73 1.22 -12.46
N ALA A 70 -6.06 0.53 -11.38
CA ALA A 70 -5.58 0.85 -10.04
C ALA A 70 -4.43 -0.07 -9.64
N THR A 71 -3.31 0.50 -9.18
CA THR A 71 -2.12 -0.25 -8.74
C THR A 71 -1.84 -0.02 -7.26
N ALA A 72 -1.06 -0.92 -6.64
CA ALA A 72 -0.72 -0.80 -5.22
C ALA A 72 0.34 0.27 -4.93
N THR A 73 1.26 0.53 -5.86
CA THR A 73 2.43 1.38 -5.62
C THR A 73 2.64 2.44 -6.70
N LEU A 74 3.26 3.55 -6.31
CA LEU A 74 3.64 4.63 -7.23
C LEU A 74 4.66 4.16 -8.29
N ALA A 75 5.55 3.24 -7.93
CA ALA A 75 6.52 2.68 -8.87
C ALA A 75 5.83 1.92 -10.03
N LEU A 76 4.79 1.13 -9.72
CA LEU A 76 4.00 0.45 -10.76
C LEU A 76 3.20 1.43 -11.61
N GLN A 77 2.65 2.50 -11.02
CA GLN A 77 1.99 3.56 -11.78
C GLN A 77 2.94 4.18 -12.81
N ARG A 78 4.15 4.56 -12.37
CA ARG A 78 5.18 5.12 -13.26
C ARG A 78 5.56 4.14 -14.36
N GLN A 79 5.84 2.90 -14.02
CA GLN A 79 6.16 1.88 -15.01
C GLN A 79 5.07 1.79 -16.09
N LEU A 80 3.79 1.76 -15.69
CA LEU A 80 2.68 1.70 -16.64
C LEU A 80 2.62 2.93 -17.54
N VAL A 81 2.71 4.13 -16.96
CA VAL A 81 2.48 5.40 -17.68
C VAL A 81 3.70 5.86 -18.50
N GLU A 82 4.91 5.64 -17.99
CA GLU A 82 6.14 6.12 -18.64
C GLU A 82 6.73 5.10 -19.63
N ARG A 83 6.47 3.80 -19.42
CA ARG A 83 7.09 2.74 -20.22
C ARG A 83 6.09 1.85 -20.95
N ASP A 84 5.15 1.24 -20.25
CA ASP A 84 4.34 0.15 -20.80
C ASP A 84 3.21 0.71 -21.70
N LEU A 85 2.43 1.69 -21.26
CA LEU A 85 1.36 2.31 -22.06
C LEU A 85 1.87 3.06 -23.30
N PRO A 86 2.91 3.91 -23.24
CA PRO A 86 3.40 4.60 -24.45
C PRO A 86 3.79 3.62 -25.56
N ARG A 87 4.54 2.57 -25.23
CA ARG A 87 4.98 1.55 -26.18
C ARG A 87 3.83 0.73 -26.73
N THR A 88 2.89 0.35 -25.86
CA THR A 88 1.70 -0.43 -26.23
C THR A 88 0.78 0.38 -27.15
N VAL A 89 0.49 1.63 -26.80
CA VAL A 89 -0.35 2.53 -27.63
C VAL A 89 0.28 2.75 -29.00
N GLU A 90 1.60 2.97 -29.08
CA GLU A 90 2.28 3.18 -30.36
C GLU A 90 2.24 1.93 -31.24
N ALA A 91 2.37 0.74 -30.65
CA ALA A 91 2.26 -0.53 -31.36
C ALA A 91 0.83 -0.82 -31.84
N LEU A 92 -0.17 -0.48 -31.04
CA LEU A 92 -1.57 -0.78 -31.34
C LEU A 92 -2.25 0.28 -32.23
N HIS A 93 -1.78 1.54 -32.22
CA HIS A 93 -2.38 2.63 -32.99
C HIS A 93 -2.59 2.31 -34.48
N PRO A 94 -1.65 1.67 -35.21
CA PRO A 94 -1.87 1.32 -36.61
C PRO A 94 -2.95 0.26 -36.84
N LEU A 95 -3.23 -0.54 -35.81
CA LEU A 95 -4.20 -1.64 -35.85
C LEU A 95 -5.59 -1.20 -35.35
N LEU A 96 -5.64 -0.20 -34.48
CA LEU A 96 -6.90 0.34 -33.93
C LEU A 96 -7.42 1.50 -34.80
N ARG A 97 -8.74 1.74 -34.77
CA ARG A 97 -9.37 2.83 -35.55
C ARG A 97 -9.00 4.23 -35.07
N ARG A 98 -8.54 4.34 -33.83
CA ARG A 98 -8.12 5.60 -33.19
C ARG A 98 -6.91 5.34 -32.30
N ARG A 99 -6.14 6.39 -32.00
CA ARG A 99 -5.04 6.33 -31.03
C ARG A 99 -5.63 6.42 -29.63
N PRO A 100 -5.51 5.37 -28.79
CA PRO A 100 -5.97 5.45 -27.42
C PRO A 100 -5.21 6.52 -26.63
N GLN A 101 -5.92 7.21 -25.74
CA GLN A 101 -5.36 8.19 -24.82
C GLN A 101 -5.25 7.57 -23.43
N PHE A 102 -4.21 7.92 -22.70
CA PHE A 102 -4.05 7.48 -21.31
C PHE A 102 -3.59 8.64 -20.44
N ALA A 103 -3.94 8.59 -19.16
CA ALA A 103 -3.53 9.58 -18.17
C ALA A 103 -3.27 8.93 -16.81
N MET A 104 -2.39 9.55 -16.03
CA MET A 104 -2.20 9.23 -14.62
C MET A 104 -3.01 10.22 -13.76
N LEU A 105 -3.71 9.70 -12.76
CA LEU A 105 -4.42 10.51 -11.78
C LEU A 105 -4.07 10.04 -10.37
N LYS A 106 -3.53 10.96 -9.58
CA LYS A 106 -3.21 10.77 -8.16
C LYS A 106 -4.11 11.63 -7.27
N GLY A 107 -4.12 11.33 -5.98
CA GLY A 107 -4.77 12.19 -4.98
C GLY A 107 -4.17 13.60 -4.98
N ARG A 108 -4.98 14.60 -4.68
CA ARG A 108 -4.62 16.02 -4.76
C ARG A 108 -3.35 16.37 -3.96
N SER A 109 -3.14 15.73 -2.82
CA SER A 109 -1.94 15.90 -1.99
C SER A 109 -0.62 15.45 -2.64
N ASN A 110 -0.68 14.77 -3.80
CA ASN A 110 0.50 14.41 -4.56
C ASN A 110 0.92 15.49 -5.58
N TYR A 111 0.15 16.56 -5.70
CA TYR A 111 0.45 17.66 -6.60
C TYR A 111 0.82 18.92 -5.83
N LEU A 112 1.76 19.69 -6.39
CA LEU A 112 2.10 21.02 -5.93
C LEU A 112 0.87 21.93 -5.95
N CYS A 113 0.63 22.66 -4.87
CA CYS A 113 -0.41 23.67 -4.79
C CYS A 113 0.19 25.06 -4.96
N LEU A 114 -0.01 25.67 -6.12
CA LEU A 114 0.47 27.02 -6.42
C LEU A 114 -0.04 28.07 -5.44
N HIS A 115 -1.28 27.91 -4.96
CA HIS A 115 -1.83 28.82 -3.94
C HIS A 115 -0.98 28.78 -2.65
N ARG A 116 -0.66 27.58 -2.13
CA ARG A 116 0.20 27.45 -0.95
C ARG A 116 1.62 27.91 -1.17
N LEU A 117 2.13 27.71 -2.38
CA LEU A 117 3.48 28.13 -2.74
C LEU A 117 3.64 29.64 -2.73
N HIS A 118 2.67 30.38 -3.26
CA HIS A 118 2.74 31.84 -3.44
C HIS A 118 2.19 32.63 -2.23
N GLU A 119 1.08 32.19 -1.66
CA GLU A 119 0.42 32.86 -0.54
C GLU A 119 0.98 32.42 0.83
N GLY A 120 1.75 31.33 0.85
CA GLY A 120 2.30 30.73 2.05
C GLY A 120 1.31 29.87 2.82
N VAL A 121 1.80 29.16 3.82
CA VAL A 121 0.97 28.53 4.85
C VAL A 121 0.71 29.59 5.91
N PRO A 122 -0.54 29.81 6.35
CA PRO A 122 -0.78 30.60 7.55
C PRO A 122 0.10 30.05 8.67
N GLN A 123 1.01 30.87 9.22
CA GLN A 123 1.96 30.42 10.23
C GLN A 123 1.19 29.83 11.41
N GLU A 124 1.28 28.54 11.62
CA GLU A 124 0.89 27.92 12.88
C GLU A 124 1.96 28.28 13.91
N GLU A 125 1.63 29.21 14.80
CA GLU A 125 2.45 29.57 15.94
C GLU A 125 2.42 28.43 16.96
N ASP A 126 3.00 27.26 16.67
CA ASP A 126 3.35 26.32 17.75
C ASP A 126 3.93 24.97 17.29
N ASP A 127 5.19 24.94 17.06
CA ASP A 127 6.08 23.87 17.50
C ASP A 127 7.17 24.60 18.27
N GLY A 128 7.39 24.24 19.52
CA GLY A 128 8.16 24.94 20.54
C GLY A 128 9.16 26.02 20.08
N LEU A 129 9.24 27.11 20.81
CA LEU A 129 9.95 28.34 20.47
C LEU A 129 11.36 28.17 19.85
N PHE A 130 11.98 27.02 20.01
CA PHE A 130 13.29 26.67 19.45
C PHE A 130 13.22 25.99 18.08
N ASP A 131 12.16 25.21 17.77
CA ASP A 131 12.03 24.52 16.49
C ASP A 131 11.61 25.46 15.34
N GLN A 132 10.90 26.56 15.64
CA GLN A 132 10.44 27.53 14.64
C GLN A 132 11.56 28.41 14.10
N PHE A 133 12.51 28.80 14.93
CA PHE A 133 13.67 29.61 14.48
C PHE A 133 14.64 28.81 13.61
N GLU A 134 14.81 27.51 13.87
CA GLU A 134 15.63 26.64 13.02
C GLU A 134 14.92 26.21 11.73
N ALA A 135 13.59 26.02 11.75
CA ALA A 135 12.82 25.54 10.59
C ALA A 135 12.63 26.62 9.51
N ALA A 136 12.59 27.89 9.87
CA ALA A 136 12.37 29.01 8.94
C ALA A 136 13.70 29.62 8.41
N ALA A 137 14.84 29.28 8.95
CA ALA A 137 16.12 29.79 8.46
C ALA A 137 16.44 29.17 7.09
N PRO A 138 16.88 29.95 6.08
CA PRO A 138 17.31 29.43 4.77
C PRO A 138 18.42 28.36 4.86
N THR A 139 19.09 28.30 6.01
CA THR A 139 20.15 27.34 6.32
C THR A 139 19.63 26.00 6.89
N SER A 140 18.37 25.90 7.31
CA SER A 140 17.77 24.64 7.74
C SER A 140 17.46 23.73 6.55
N LYS A 141 17.49 22.41 6.77
CA LYS A 141 17.13 21.44 5.72
C LYS A 141 15.72 21.68 5.16
N LEU A 142 14.77 22.02 6.03
CA LEU A 142 13.42 22.36 5.63
C LEU A 142 13.37 23.63 4.76
N GLY A 143 14.11 24.68 5.15
CA GLY A 143 14.20 25.91 4.35
C GLY A 143 14.83 25.70 2.99
N GLN A 144 15.90 24.89 2.93
CA GLN A 144 16.53 24.51 1.66
C GLN A 144 15.59 23.69 0.75
N ASP A 145 14.84 22.74 1.33
CA ASP A 145 13.83 21.96 0.60
C ASP A 145 12.72 22.86 0.06
N LEU A 146 12.25 23.85 0.82
CA LEU A 146 11.21 24.82 0.39
C LEU A 146 11.71 25.70 -0.76
N LEU A 147 12.94 26.23 -0.68
CA LEU A 147 13.54 27.00 -1.75
C LEU A 147 13.66 26.18 -3.04
N ARG A 148 14.19 24.96 -2.93
CA ARG A 148 14.32 24.05 -4.07
C ARG A 148 12.97 23.70 -4.70
N MET A 149 11.93 23.48 -3.89
CA MET A 149 10.59 23.23 -4.42
C MET A 149 9.98 24.43 -5.11
N ARG A 150 10.33 25.66 -4.68
CA ARG A 150 9.91 26.89 -5.34
C ARG A 150 10.56 27.02 -6.72
N ASP A 151 11.87 26.79 -6.81
CA ASP A 151 12.58 26.82 -8.10
C ASP A 151 12.04 25.72 -9.05
N TRP A 152 11.79 24.52 -8.52
CA TRP A 152 11.22 23.42 -9.29
C TRP A 152 9.78 23.70 -9.77
N ALA A 153 9.01 24.50 -9.05
CA ALA A 153 7.64 24.85 -9.43
C ALA A 153 7.57 25.61 -10.78
N ASP A 154 8.61 26.36 -11.10
CA ASP A 154 8.72 27.11 -12.37
C ASP A 154 9.15 26.22 -13.53
N GLU A 155 9.71 25.03 -13.26
CA GLU A 155 10.24 24.09 -14.27
C GLU A 155 9.30 22.91 -14.53
N THR A 156 8.46 22.53 -13.55
CA THR A 156 7.63 21.33 -13.66
C THR A 156 6.41 21.53 -14.56
N GLU A 157 6.17 20.56 -15.46
CA GLU A 157 4.94 20.51 -16.27
C GLU A 157 3.79 19.80 -15.57
N THR A 158 4.08 18.95 -14.60
CA THR A 158 3.10 18.06 -13.93
C THR A 158 2.74 18.49 -12.54
N GLY A 159 3.67 19.17 -11.84
CA GLY A 159 3.57 19.42 -10.40
C GLY A 159 3.51 18.15 -9.53
N ASP A 160 3.79 16.99 -10.10
CA ASP A 160 3.73 15.69 -9.39
C ASP A 160 4.95 15.54 -8.48
N ARG A 161 4.69 15.27 -7.18
CA ARG A 161 5.71 15.06 -6.15
C ARG A 161 6.82 14.10 -6.58
N ASP A 162 6.44 13.05 -7.32
CA ASP A 162 7.38 12.00 -7.68
C ASP A 162 8.36 12.43 -8.78
N ASP A 163 8.10 13.53 -9.49
CA ASP A 163 9.00 14.12 -10.49
C ASP A 163 10.10 14.98 -9.83
N LEU A 164 9.91 15.34 -8.54
CA LEU A 164 10.90 16.10 -7.79
C LEU A 164 12.08 15.20 -7.38
N THR A 165 13.23 15.39 -8.02
CA THR A 165 14.46 14.62 -7.74
C THR A 165 15.63 15.54 -7.38
N PRO A 166 16.30 15.28 -6.22
CA PRO A 166 15.97 14.31 -5.19
C PRO A 166 14.67 14.66 -4.46
N GLY A 167 13.97 13.64 -3.91
CA GLY A 167 12.73 13.83 -3.17
C GLY A 167 12.91 14.68 -1.90
N VAL A 168 11.79 15.13 -1.32
CA VAL A 168 11.74 15.89 -0.06
C VAL A 168 10.98 15.12 1.02
N SER A 169 11.17 15.52 2.27
CA SER A 169 10.43 14.94 3.39
C SER A 169 8.91 15.22 3.29
N ASP A 170 8.08 14.35 3.90
CA ASP A 170 6.63 14.56 3.97
C ASP A 170 6.27 15.89 4.66
N ARG A 171 7.07 16.29 5.66
CA ARG A 171 6.91 17.59 6.36
C ARG A 171 7.13 18.76 5.40
N ALA A 172 8.15 18.71 4.57
CA ALA A 172 8.42 19.75 3.58
C ALA A 172 7.35 19.79 2.50
N TRP A 173 6.97 18.61 1.95
CA TRP A 173 5.93 18.51 0.94
C TRP A 173 4.56 18.99 1.44
N GLY A 174 4.20 18.68 2.69
CA GLY A 174 2.96 19.15 3.32
C GLY A 174 2.80 20.66 3.40
N GLN A 175 3.90 21.44 3.30
CA GLN A 175 3.83 22.90 3.28
C GLN A 175 3.29 23.46 1.96
N ILE A 176 3.50 22.73 0.85
CA ILE A 176 3.14 23.19 -0.50
C ILE A 176 2.07 22.32 -1.17
N SER A 177 1.48 21.37 -0.47
CA SER A 177 0.40 20.51 -0.95
C SER A 177 -0.88 20.71 -0.14
N VAL A 178 -2.03 20.29 -0.68
CA VAL A 178 -3.33 20.36 -0.01
C VAL A 178 -4.10 19.07 -0.17
N SER A 179 -4.90 18.72 0.81
CA SER A 179 -5.89 17.64 0.70
C SER A 179 -7.11 18.10 -0.12
N SER A 180 -7.95 17.14 -0.55
CA SER A 180 -9.21 17.45 -1.25
C SER A 180 -10.14 18.30 -0.40
N ARG A 181 -10.18 18.07 0.93
CA ARG A 181 -11.01 18.80 1.89
C ARG A 181 -10.55 20.25 2.09
N GLU A 182 -9.26 20.51 2.04
CA GLU A 182 -8.66 21.85 2.22
C GLU A 182 -8.66 22.70 0.94
N CYS A 183 -8.75 22.06 -0.24
CA CYS A 183 -8.67 22.75 -1.52
C CYS A 183 -9.92 23.61 -1.80
N LEU A 184 -9.74 24.85 -2.27
CA LEU A 184 -10.82 25.75 -2.68
C LEU A 184 -11.62 25.25 -3.89
N GLY A 185 -11.00 24.41 -4.74
CA GLY A 185 -11.52 24.02 -6.04
C GLY A 185 -11.21 25.07 -7.12
N ALA A 186 -11.17 24.62 -8.39
CA ALA A 186 -10.74 25.43 -9.53
C ALA A 186 -11.49 26.76 -9.66
N SER A 187 -12.81 26.78 -9.40
CA SER A 187 -13.65 27.95 -9.60
C SER A 187 -13.44 29.09 -8.59
N LYS A 188 -12.85 28.77 -7.41
CA LYS A 188 -12.63 29.75 -6.34
C LYS A 188 -11.15 30.05 -6.09
N CYS A 189 -10.25 29.26 -6.61
CA CYS A 189 -8.82 29.43 -6.44
C CYS A 189 -8.26 30.39 -7.49
N ALA A 190 -7.47 31.39 -7.07
CA ALA A 190 -6.82 32.32 -7.99
C ALA A 190 -5.93 31.61 -9.01
N TYR A 191 -5.35 30.47 -8.63
CA TYR A 191 -4.48 29.63 -9.49
C TYR A 191 -5.24 28.45 -10.11
N GLY A 192 -6.57 28.49 -10.16
CA GLY A 192 -7.40 27.39 -10.63
C GLY A 192 -7.13 26.98 -12.09
N ALA A 193 -6.84 27.96 -12.95
CA ALA A 193 -6.53 27.72 -14.36
C ALA A 193 -5.15 27.06 -14.58
N GLU A 194 -4.19 27.30 -13.69
CA GLU A 194 -2.83 26.77 -13.76
C GLU A 194 -2.61 25.59 -12.81
N CYS A 195 -3.68 25.11 -12.16
CA CYS A 195 -3.62 24.09 -11.13
C CYS A 195 -3.24 22.72 -11.70
N PHE A 196 -2.10 22.18 -11.29
CA PHE A 196 -1.60 20.86 -11.73
C PHE A 196 -2.57 19.71 -11.46
N ALA A 197 -3.21 19.70 -10.29
CA ALA A 197 -4.20 18.69 -9.94
C ALA A 197 -5.45 18.75 -10.80
N GLU A 198 -5.94 19.96 -11.16
CA GLU A 198 -7.07 20.12 -12.08
C GLU A 198 -6.66 19.76 -13.52
N ALA A 199 -5.48 20.14 -13.97
CA ALA A 199 -4.95 19.74 -15.28
C ALA A 199 -4.85 18.21 -15.40
N ALA A 200 -4.40 17.52 -14.34
CA ALA A 200 -4.37 16.05 -14.32
C ALA A 200 -5.78 15.45 -14.39
N ARG A 201 -6.77 16.03 -13.71
CA ARG A 201 -8.17 15.61 -13.77
C ARG A 201 -8.79 15.80 -15.16
N GLU A 202 -8.52 16.93 -15.80
CA GLU A 202 -9.02 17.18 -17.16
C GLU A 202 -8.39 16.20 -18.17
N ARG A 203 -7.08 15.91 -18.05
CA ARG A 203 -6.45 14.85 -18.86
C ARG A 203 -7.10 13.48 -18.63
N ALA A 204 -7.39 13.14 -17.37
CA ALA A 204 -8.05 11.88 -17.02
C ALA A 204 -9.47 11.77 -17.60
N LYS A 205 -10.23 12.87 -17.66
CA LYS A 205 -11.58 12.89 -18.28
C LYS A 205 -11.56 12.61 -19.78
N LEU A 206 -10.45 12.91 -20.44
CA LEU A 206 -10.32 12.70 -21.89
C LEU A 206 -9.67 11.34 -22.22
N ALA A 207 -9.06 10.68 -21.24
CA ALA A 207 -8.34 9.44 -21.43
C ALA A 207 -9.28 8.22 -21.57
N ASP A 208 -8.84 7.24 -22.37
CA ASP A 208 -9.44 5.92 -22.49
C ASP A 208 -8.98 5.00 -21.37
N VAL A 209 -7.72 5.14 -20.95
CA VAL A 209 -7.15 4.42 -19.81
C VAL A 209 -6.65 5.41 -18.77
N VAL A 210 -7.20 5.32 -17.56
CA VAL A 210 -6.77 6.15 -16.42
C VAL A 210 -6.04 5.26 -15.42
N VAL A 211 -4.76 5.57 -15.18
CA VAL A 211 -3.95 4.86 -14.18
C VAL A 211 -4.01 5.60 -12.86
N THR A 212 -4.32 4.89 -11.80
CA THR A 212 -4.44 5.43 -10.44
C THR A 212 -3.85 4.47 -9.40
N ASN A 213 -4.01 4.76 -8.10
CA ASN A 213 -3.65 3.85 -7.03
C ASN A 213 -4.87 3.40 -6.22
N HIS A 214 -4.68 2.32 -5.44
CA HIS A 214 -5.74 1.78 -4.59
C HIS A 214 -6.25 2.79 -3.56
N ALA A 215 -5.41 3.71 -3.08
CA ALA A 215 -5.84 4.72 -2.11
C ALA A 215 -6.82 5.72 -2.74
N LEU A 216 -6.53 6.21 -3.97
CA LEU A 216 -7.46 7.12 -4.67
C LEU A 216 -8.74 6.40 -5.08
N LEU A 217 -8.65 5.13 -5.50
CA LEU A 217 -9.82 4.28 -5.76
C LEU A 217 -10.71 4.13 -4.50
N ALA A 218 -10.08 3.93 -3.33
CA ALA A 218 -10.80 3.84 -2.06
C ALA A 218 -11.45 5.16 -1.66
N ILE A 219 -10.76 6.29 -1.84
CA ILE A 219 -11.31 7.64 -1.58
C ILE A 219 -12.52 7.90 -2.49
N ASP A 220 -12.41 7.59 -3.78
CA ASP A 220 -13.50 7.73 -4.74
C ASP A 220 -14.74 6.92 -4.32
N ALA A 221 -14.54 5.70 -3.83
CA ALA A 221 -15.62 4.84 -3.34
C ALA A 221 -16.28 5.34 -2.04
N ILE A 222 -15.50 5.97 -1.13
CA ILE A 222 -15.95 6.34 0.23
C ILE A 222 -16.52 7.77 0.26
N GLU A 223 -15.87 8.76 -0.38
CA GLU A 223 -16.21 10.18 -0.20
C GLU A 223 -17.48 10.63 -0.93
N GLY A 224 -18.12 9.79 -1.74
CA GLY A 224 -19.39 10.08 -2.40
C GLY A 224 -19.37 11.18 -3.48
N ALA A 225 -18.23 11.87 -3.65
CA ALA A 225 -18.00 12.81 -4.74
C ALA A 225 -16.99 12.19 -5.71
N PRO A 226 -17.35 11.90 -6.96
CA PRO A 226 -16.48 11.17 -7.88
C PRO A 226 -15.21 11.96 -8.16
N VAL A 227 -14.07 11.35 -7.82
CA VAL A 227 -12.73 11.85 -8.12
C VAL A 227 -12.23 11.28 -9.45
N LEU A 228 -12.53 10.00 -9.67
CA LEU A 228 -12.26 9.30 -10.92
C LEU A 228 -13.33 9.62 -11.97
N PRO A 229 -12.99 9.70 -13.26
CA PRO A 229 -14.00 9.82 -14.32
C PRO A 229 -14.85 8.55 -14.37
N GLN A 230 -16.08 8.68 -14.84
CA GLN A 230 -16.97 7.53 -15.06
C GLN A 230 -16.28 6.50 -15.96
N HIS A 231 -16.35 5.23 -15.58
CA HIS A 231 -15.70 4.12 -16.26
C HIS A 231 -16.51 2.83 -16.16
N GLU A 232 -16.44 2.02 -17.21
CA GLU A 232 -17.17 0.75 -17.34
C GLU A 232 -16.37 -0.43 -16.80
N VAL A 233 -15.03 -0.32 -16.85
CA VAL A 233 -14.11 -1.38 -16.48
C VAL A 233 -13.13 -0.90 -15.43
N LEU A 234 -12.95 -1.70 -14.39
CA LEU A 234 -11.93 -1.49 -13.35
C LEU A 234 -10.95 -2.66 -13.36
N ILE A 235 -9.67 -2.36 -13.50
CA ILE A 235 -8.59 -3.33 -13.35
C ILE A 235 -7.81 -2.98 -12.08
N VAL A 236 -7.71 -3.93 -11.16
CA VAL A 236 -6.96 -3.78 -9.90
C VAL A 236 -5.72 -4.67 -9.97
N ASP A 237 -4.56 -4.07 -10.21
CA ASP A 237 -3.28 -4.78 -10.17
C ASP A 237 -2.74 -4.80 -8.73
N GLU A 238 -2.09 -5.90 -8.36
CA GLU A 238 -1.73 -6.24 -6.98
C GLU A 238 -2.94 -6.22 -6.03
N ALA A 239 -4.04 -6.83 -6.48
CA ALA A 239 -5.35 -6.80 -5.81
C ALA A 239 -5.34 -7.35 -4.37
N HIS A 240 -4.33 -8.14 -3.98
CA HIS A 240 -4.12 -8.60 -2.61
C HIS A 240 -3.94 -7.44 -1.60
N GLU A 241 -3.53 -6.25 -2.05
CA GLU A 241 -3.40 -5.04 -1.23
C GLU A 241 -4.72 -4.26 -1.06
N LEU A 242 -5.73 -4.50 -1.93
CA LEU A 242 -6.91 -3.66 -2.01
C LEU A 242 -7.65 -3.55 -0.67
N VAL A 243 -7.93 -4.68 -0.01
CA VAL A 243 -8.64 -4.72 1.28
C VAL A 243 -7.89 -3.91 2.34
N SER A 244 -6.58 -4.05 2.42
CA SER A 244 -5.73 -3.30 3.37
C SER A 244 -5.78 -1.81 3.08
N ARG A 245 -5.67 -1.40 1.82
CA ARG A 245 -5.70 0.02 1.41
C ARG A 245 -7.05 0.66 1.66
N VAL A 246 -8.14 -0.02 1.32
CA VAL A 246 -9.50 0.46 1.60
C VAL A 246 -9.75 0.57 3.10
N THR A 247 -9.32 -0.42 3.89
CA THR A 247 -9.39 -0.35 5.35
C THR A 247 -8.62 0.87 5.88
N GLY A 248 -7.40 1.12 5.38
CA GLY A 248 -6.59 2.27 5.79
C GLY A 248 -7.27 3.61 5.50
N VAL A 249 -7.87 3.78 4.32
CA VAL A 249 -8.62 5.00 3.96
C VAL A 249 -9.88 5.15 4.82
N ALA A 250 -10.57 4.06 5.13
CA ALA A 250 -11.76 4.05 5.98
C ALA A 250 -11.46 4.16 7.48
N THR A 251 -10.18 4.19 7.88
CA THR A 251 -9.77 4.34 9.28
C THR A 251 -9.78 5.80 9.70
N GLY A 252 -10.57 6.13 10.72
CA GLY A 252 -10.55 7.42 11.39
C GLY A 252 -9.52 7.45 12.50
N GLU A 253 -8.88 8.59 12.72
CA GLU A 253 -7.88 8.81 13.78
C GLU A 253 -8.12 10.14 14.49
N LEU A 254 -8.02 10.13 15.82
CA LEU A 254 -8.00 11.30 16.67
C LEU A 254 -6.74 11.30 17.54
N THR A 255 -5.97 12.39 17.46
CA THR A 255 -4.85 12.63 18.37
C THR A 255 -5.06 13.97 19.09
N PRO A 256 -4.56 14.15 20.34
CA PRO A 256 -4.60 15.44 21.01
C PRO A 256 -4.00 16.56 20.16
N GLY A 257 -2.90 16.30 19.46
CA GLY A 257 -2.25 17.26 18.59
C GLY A 257 -3.13 17.70 17.40
N GLN A 258 -3.90 16.80 16.78
CA GLN A 258 -4.85 17.15 15.71
C GLN A 258 -5.98 18.03 16.26
N VAL A 259 -6.55 17.64 17.41
CA VAL A 259 -7.65 18.39 18.05
C VAL A 259 -7.17 19.79 18.43
N ASN A 260 -6.03 19.94 19.10
CA ASN A 260 -5.45 21.23 19.48
C ASN A 260 -5.18 22.12 18.26
N ARG A 261 -4.68 21.59 17.15
CA ARG A 261 -4.51 22.36 15.89
C ARG A 261 -5.83 22.87 15.34
N ALA A 262 -6.87 22.04 15.33
CA ALA A 262 -8.20 22.45 14.86
C ALA A 262 -8.81 23.54 15.74
N VAL A 263 -8.66 23.44 17.06
CA VAL A 263 -9.07 24.49 18.02
C VAL A 263 -8.41 25.82 17.67
N ARG A 264 -7.09 25.85 17.52
CA ARG A 264 -6.34 27.07 17.20
C ARG A 264 -6.77 27.71 15.88
N ARG A 265 -6.97 26.87 14.84
CA ARG A 265 -7.44 27.35 13.52
C ARG A 265 -8.85 27.93 13.59
N ALA A 266 -9.73 27.29 14.33
CA ALA A 266 -11.12 27.71 14.44
C ALA A 266 -11.33 28.93 15.34
N ALA A 267 -10.52 29.12 16.39
CA ALA A 267 -10.68 30.17 17.41
C ALA A 267 -10.76 31.58 16.81
N LYS A 268 -10.01 31.85 15.73
CA LYS A 268 -9.99 33.17 15.06
C LYS A 268 -11.22 33.41 14.16
N LEU A 269 -12.05 32.39 13.91
CA LEU A 269 -13.16 32.41 12.94
C LEU A 269 -14.54 32.34 13.58
N VAL A 270 -14.61 32.11 14.89
CA VAL A 270 -15.87 31.96 15.64
C VAL A 270 -15.92 32.89 16.85
N ASN A 271 -17.09 32.99 17.46
CA ASN A 271 -17.22 33.79 18.69
C ASN A 271 -16.53 33.06 19.87
N GLU A 272 -16.17 33.84 20.90
CA GLU A 272 -15.46 33.40 22.11
C GLU A 272 -16.13 32.17 22.76
N LYS A 273 -17.45 32.18 22.89
CA LYS A 273 -18.19 31.05 23.49
C LYS A 273 -18.01 29.73 22.74
N ALA A 274 -18.00 29.74 21.41
CA ALA A 274 -17.80 28.55 20.62
C ALA A 274 -16.32 28.10 20.66
N ALA A 275 -15.39 29.05 20.65
CA ALA A 275 -13.97 28.78 20.81
C ALA A 275 -13.66 28.15 22.17
N ASP A 276 -14.14 28.72 23.26
CA ASP A 276 -13.95 28.20 24.62
C ASP A 276 -14.57 26.82 24.82
N SER A 277 -15.74 26.57 24.23
CA SER A 277 -16.38 25.24 24.28
C SER A 277 -15.52 24.19 23.62
N LEU A 278 -14.96 24.46 22.42
CA LEU A 278 -14.09 23.53 21.70
C LEU A 278 -12.74 23.34 22.43
N GLN A 279 -12.18 24.41 22.99
CA GLN A 279 -10.97 24.35 23.80
C GLN A 279 -11.16 23.46 25.03
N THR A 280 -12.26 23.66 25.80
CA THR A 280 -12.57 22.85 26.98
C THR A 280 -12.76 21.36 26.63
N ALA A 281 -13.43 21.07 25.50
CA ALA A 281 -13.60 19.71 25.00
C ALA A 281 -12.25 19.08 24.59
N SER A 282 -11.36 19.86 23.96
CA SER A 282 -10.00 19.44 23.61
C SER A 282 -9.18 19.06 24.84
N GLU A 283 -9.17 19.90 25.87
CA GLU A 283 -8.46 19.64 27.14
C GLU A 283 -8.99 18.41 27.88
N THR A 284 -10.30 18.18 27.80
CA THR A 284 -10.93 17.00 28.39
C THR A 284 -10.50 15.73 27.62
N PHE A 285 -10.50 15.77 26.30
CA PHE A 285 -10.05 14.68 25.45
C PHE A 285 -8.55 14.38 25.68
N GLU A 286 -7.70 15.40 25.70
CA GLU A 286 -6.26 15.25 25.93
C GLU A 286 -5.97 14.54 27.26
N ARG A 287 -6.64 14.94 28.34
CA ARG A 287 -6.50 14.33 29.66
C ARG A 287 -6.88 12.84 29.69
N VAL A 288 -7.93 12.45 28.97
CA VAL A 288 -8.30 11.03 28.82
C VAL A 288 -7.25 10.29 28.03
N MET A 289 -6.73 10.88 26.94
CA MET A 289 -5.72 10.26 26.09
C MET A 289 -4.36 10.08 26.78
N GLU A 290 -3.99 10.94 27.73
CA GLU A 290 -2.75 10.78 28.52
C GLU A 290 -2.75 9.47 29.34
N LEU A 291 -3.90 9.08 29.84
CA LEU A 291 -4.08 7.87 30.66
C LEU A 291 -4.36 6.62 29.83
N ALA A 292 -4.58 6.76 28.53
CA ALA A 292 -4.94 5.67 27.64
C ALA A 292 -3.83 4.61 27.54
N LEU A 293 -4.21 3.35 27.70
CA LEU A 293 -3.33 2.19 27.49
C LEU A 293 -3.55 1.62 26.09
N PRO A 294 -2.50 1.27 25.35
CA PRO A 294 -2.64 0.66 24.02
C PRO A 294 -3.48 -0.60 24.05
N GLY A 295 -4.35 -0.79 23.07
CA GLY A 295 -5.16 -1.97 22.91
C GLY A 295 -6.57 -1.69 22.41
N ARG A 296 -7.25 -2.75 22.04
CA ARG A 296 -8.64 -2.70 21.58
C ARG A 296 -9.60 -2.34 22.72
N LEU A 297 -10.56 -1.49 22.40
CA LEU A 297 -11.69 -1.18 23.27
C LEU A 297 -12.86 -2.09 22.89
N GLU A 298 -13.25 -2.99 23.78
CA GLU A 298 -14.48 -3.80 23.60
C GLU A 298 -15.72 -2.98 23.92
N GLU A 299 -15.62 -2.07 24.89
CA GLU A 299 -16.60 -1.07 25.25
C GLU A 299 -15.89 0.28 25.36
N ILE A 300 -16.60 1.35 25.02
CA ILE A 300 -16.07 2.71 25.17
C ILE A 300 -16.13 3.10 26.65
N PRO A 301 -14.99 3.38 27.30
CA PRO A 301 -14.98 3.85 28.69
C PRO A 301 -15.83 5.11 28.88
N GLU A 302 -16.48 5.24 30.01
CA GLU A 302 -17.43 6.33 30.30
C GLU A 302 -16.79 7.72 30.15
N ASP A 303 -15.56 7.90 30.65
CA ASP A 303 -14.77 9.13 30.55
C ASP A 303 -14.41 9.47 29.10
N LEU A 304 -14.03 8.48 28.30
CA LEU A 304 -13.80 8.65 26.88
C LEU A 304 -15.10 8.99 26.13
N GLY A 305 -16.18 8.28 26.41
CA GLY A 305 -17.49 8.54 25.82
C GLY A 305 -17.95 9.97 26.07
N TYR A 306 -17.80 10.46 27.31
CA TYR A 306 -18.10 11.84 27.67
C TYR A 306 -17.21 12.85 26.91
N ALA A 307 -15.90 12.60 26.85
CA ALA A 307 -14.96 13.47 26.13
C ALA A 307 -15.27 13.55 24.64
N LEU A 308 -15.59 12.41 24.00
CA LEU A 308 -15.96 12.36 22.58
C LEU A 308 -17.30 13.05 22.27
N MET A 309 -18.32 12.85 23.12
CA MET A 309 -19.59 13.56 22.96
C MET A 309 -19.39 15.08 23.09
N SER A 310 -18.62 15.52 24.08
CA SER A 310 -18.30 16.93 24.26
C SER A 310 -17.54 17.51 23.06
N LEU A 311 -16.57 16.76 22.55
CA LEU A 311 -15.79 17.16 21.39
C LEU A 311 -16.64 17.25 20.10
N ARG A 312 -17.49 16.24 19.85
CA ARG A 312 -18.44 16.21 18.74
C ARG A 312 -19.37 17.42 18.76
N ASP A 313 -20.00 17.69 19.91
CA ASP A 313 -21.02 18.75 20.02
C ASP A 313 -20.40 20.15 19.93
N ALA A 314 -19.21 20.35 20.51
CA ALA A 314 -18.45 21.58 20.36
C ALA A 314 -17.97 21.78 18.91
N ALA A 315 -17.47 20.74 18.26
CA ALA A 315 -17.08 20.76 16.85
C ALA A 315 -18.27 21.10 15.94
N ARG A 316 -19.43 20.49 16.15
CA ARG A 316 -20.69 20.81 15.41
C ARG A 316 -21.07 22.27 15.55
N THR A 317 -20.95 22.83 16.77
CA THR A 317 -21.23 24.25 17.02
C THR A 317 -20.29 25.14 16.21
N VAL A 318 -19.00 24.82 16.20
CA VAL A 318 -17.97 25.58 15.45
C VAL A 318 -18.20 25.45 13.93
N ILE A 319 -18.50 24.26 13.41
CA ILE A 319 -18.84 24.03 12.00
C ILE A 319 -20.01 24.93 11.57
N SER A 320 -21.08 24.97 12.40
CA SER A 320 -22.25 25.81 12.13
C SER A 320 -21.91 27.29 12.16
N ALA A 321 -21.08 27.75 13.11
CA ALA A 321 -20.65 29.12 13.22
C ALA A 321 -19.79 29.57 12.04
N ILE A 322 -18.82 28.77 11.63
CA ILE A 322 -17.97 29.01 10.44
C ILE A 322 -18.85 29.04 9.18
N GLY A 323 -19.82 28.15 9.03
CA GLY A 323 -20.72 28.07 7.86
C GLY A 323 -21.66 29.28 7.73
N ALA A 324 -22.09 29.85 8.86
CA ALA A 324 -23.03 30.98 8.90
C ALA A 324 -22.39 32.35 8.51
N THR A 325 -21.07 32.49 8.68
CA THR A 325 -20.36 33.75 8.43
C THR A 325 -19.93 33.84 6.95
N ARG A 326 -20.85 34.01 6.03
CA ARG A 326 -20.57 34.21 4.59
C ARG A 326 -20.48 35.72 4.30
N ASP A 327 -19.32 36.33 4.50
CA ASP A 327 -19.05 37.63 3.90
C ASP A 327 -18.28 37.44 2.57
N LYS A 328 -18.73 38.08 1.50
CA LYS A 328 -18.38 37.77 0.11
C LYS A 328 -17.12 38.52 -0.38
N SER A 329 -16.32 39.11 0.48
CA SER A 329 -15.41 40.18 0.04
C SER A 329 -13.91 39.87 0.02
N VAL A 330 -13.40 38.75 0.59
CA VAL A 330 -11.94 38.47 0.62
C VAL A 330 -11.62 37.00 0.33
N GLN A 331 -10.84 36.72 -0.74
CA GLN A 331 -10.45 35.36 -1.17
C GLN A 331 -9.54 34.67 -0.15
N ASP A 332 -8.67 35.39 0.54
CA ASP A 332 -7.73 34.82 1.51
C ASP A 332 -8.42 34.29 2.77
N GLU A 333 -9.49 34.98 3.24
CA GLU A 333 -10.32 34.50 4.34
C GLU A 333 -11.03 33.19 4.01
N ASP A 334 -11.35 32.95 2.73
CA ASP A 334 -11.99 31.69 2.29
C ASP A 334 -11.07 30.46 2.42
N VAL A 335 -9.75 30.62 2.29
CA VAL A 335 -8.77 29.53 2.46
C VAL A 335 -8.63 29.13 3.92
N VAL A 336 -8.34 30.10 4.78
CA VAL A 336 -8.18 29.89 6.23
C VAL A 336 -9.45 29.27 6.81
N ARG A 337 -10.60 29.78 6.39
CA ARG A 337 -11.91 29.26 6.77
C ARG A 337 -12.10 27.81 6.33
N LYS A 338 -11.78 27.47 5.07
CA LYS A 338 -11.97 26.11 4.55
C LYS A 338 -11.04 25.11 5.22
N GLN A 339 -9.81 25.50 5.52
CA GLN A 339 -8.86 24.68 6.26
C GLN A 339 -9.31 24.43 7.71
N ALA A 340 -9.79 25.48 8.38
CA ALA A 340 -10.33 25.34 9.72
C ALA A 340 -11.57 24.44 9.74
N LEU A 341 -12.49 24.65 8.79
CA LEU A 341 -13.69 23.83 8.64
C LEU A 341 -13.33 22.36 8.42
N ALA A 342 -12.46 22.05 7.44
CA ALA A 342 -12.01 20.70 7.17
C ALA A 342 -11.35 20.01 8.39
N SER A 343 -10.57 20.77 9.17
CA SER A 343 -9.94 20.27 10.39
C SER A 343 -10.96 19.91 11.47
N VAL A 344 -11.98 20.77 11.66
CA VAL A 344 -13.02 20.56 12.67
C VAL A 344 -14.02 19.48 12.22
N GLU A 345 -14.38 19.42 10.93
CA GLU A 345 -15.20 18.35 10.34
C GLU A 345 -14.54 16.98 10.54
N SER A 346 -13.23 16.87 10.27
CA SER A 346 -12.50 15.60 10.48
C SER A 346 -12.58 15.12 11.92
N ILE A 347 -12.50 16.02 12.90
CA ILE A 347 -12.62 15.68 14.32
C ILE A 347 -14.06 15.27 14.64
N HIS A 348 -15.02 16.05 14.16
CA HIS A 348 -16.45 15.78 14.36
C HIS A 348 -16.82 14.40 13.84
N ASP A 349 -16.46 14.07 12.59
CA ASP A 349 -16.83 12.83 11.92
C ASP A 349 -16.30 11.61 12.67
N VAL A 350 -15.05 11.64 13.13
CA VAL A 350 -14.46 10.52 13.88
C VAL A 350 -15.07 10.41 15.28
N ALA A 351 -15.26 11.53 15.99
CA ALA A 351 -15.90 11.54 17.30
C ALA A 351 -17.36 11.05 17.21
N GLU A 352 -18.11 11.48 16.20
CA GLU A 352 -19.48 11.03 15.94
C GLU A 352 -19.54 9.54 15.65
N ARG A 353 -18.67 9.02 14.74
CA ARG A 353 -18.59 7.60 14.39
C ARG A 353 -18.36 6.73 15.62
N ILE A 354 -17.44 7.12 16.51
CA ILE A 354 -17.15 6.35 17.72
C ILE A 354 -18.31 6.44 18.73
N THR A 355 -18.92 7.62 18.90
CA THR A 355 -20.02 7.84 19.86
C THR A 355 -21.33 7.18 19.44
N LEU A 356 -21.60 7.10 18.12
CA LEU A 356 -22.77 6.37 17.60
C LEU A 356 -22.65 4.88 17.85
N GLY A 357 -21.42 4.36 17.89
CA GLY A 357 -21.13 2.95 18.12
C GLY A 357 -21.69 2.04 17.02
N SER A 358 -20.85 1.23 16.43
CA SER A 358 -21.27 0.24 15.44
C SER A 358 -20.58 -1.08 15.76
N GLU A 359 -21.33 -2.18 15.74
CA GLU A 359 -20.77 -3.54 15.85
C GLU A 359 -19.82 -3.89 14.68
N TYR A 360 -19.90 -3.11 13.59
CA TYR A 360 -19.04 -3.24 12.42
C TYR A 360 -17.77 -2.39 12.50
N ASP A 361 -17.55 -1.66 13.59
CA ASP A 361 -16.36 -0.85 13.82
C ASP A 361 -15.50 -1.42 14.95
N VAL A 362 -14.20 -1.33 14.78
CA VAL A 362 -13.19 -1.66 15.78
C VAL A 362 -12.55 -0.37 16.26
N VAL A 363 -12.58 -0.13 17.57
CA VAL A 363 -11.98 1.05 18.21
C VAL A 363 -10.81 0.60 19.08
N TRP A 364 -9.70 1.33 19.02
CA TRP A 364 -8.52 1.03 19.83
C TRP A 364 -7.67 2.24 20.13
N TYR A 365 -6.88 2.17 21.20
CA TYR A 365 -5.78 3.08 21.46
C TYR A 365 -4.48 2.53 20.87
N GLU A 366 -3.70 3.45 20.26
CA GLU A 366 -2.32 3.20 19.85
C GLU A 366 -1.42 4.25 20.49
N ARG A 367 -0.21 3.89 20.86
CA ARG A 367 0.76 4.82 21.43
C ARG A 367 2.08 4.74 20.66
N HIS A 368 2.53 5.87 20.18
CA HIS A 368 3.83 6.03 19.53
C HIS A 368 4.77 6.83 20.43
N ASP A 369 6.00 6.38 20.59
CA ASP A 369 7.00 7.04 21.45
C ASP A 369 7.22 8.53 21.05
N ARG A 370 7.08 8.85 19.75
CA ARG A 370 7.32 10.19 19.21
C ARG A 370 6.04 11.04 19.08
N PHE A 371 4.88 10.44 18.84
CA PHE A 371 3.65 11.17 18.50
C PHE A 371 2.57 11.07 19.58
N GLY A 372 2.86 10.37 20.68
CA GLY A 372 1.91 10.20 21.78
C GLY A 372 0.80 9.17 21.49
N ALA A 373 -0.31 9.31 22.21
CA ALA A 373 -1.47 8.43 22.07
C ALA A 373 -2.38 8.86 20.92
N SER A 374 -2.92 7.90 20.17
CA SER A 374 -3.97 8.07 19.17
C SER A 374 -5.15 7.14 19.47
N LEU A 375 -6.35 7.64 19.19
CA LEU A 375 -7.59 6.86 19.19
C LEU A 375 -7.96 6.59 17.74
N ARG A 376 -8.17 5.31 17.39
CA ARG A 376 -8.49 4.90 16.03
C ARG A 376 -9.80 4.15 15.96
N VAL A 377 -10.48 4.29 14.82
CA VAL A 377 -11.68 3.52 14.48
C VAL A 377 -11.58 3.04 13.04
N ALA A 378 -11.77 1.75 12.82
CA ALA A 378 -11.74 1.15 11.47
C ALA A 378 -12.89 0.17 11.29
N PRO A 379 -13.38 -0.04 10.05
CA PRO A 379 -14.38 -1.06 9.79
C PRO A 379 -13.78 -2.46 10.02
N LEU A 380 -14.53 -3.31 10.67
CA LEU A 380 -14.21 -4.72 10.86
C LEU A 380 -13.99 -5.42 9.52
N SER A 381 -14.84 -5.12 8.54
CA SER A 381 -14.76 -5.59 7.17
C SER A 381 -15.09 -4.46 6.18
N VAL A 382 -14.41 -4.45 5.05
CA VAL A 382 -14.69 -3.53 3.93
C VAL A 382 -15.43 -4.24 2.78
N SER A 383 -15.78 -5.52 2.94
CA SER A 383 -16.41 -6.33 1.89
C SER A 383 -17.74 -5.73 1.38
N GLY A 384 -18.60 -5.26 2.28
CA GLY A 384 -19.84 -4.58 1.91
C GLY A 384 -19.61 -3.29 1.12
N LEU A 385 -18.65 -2.46 1.58
CA LEU A 385 -18.27 -1.23 0.88
C LEU A 385 -17.74 -1.52 -0.55
N LEU A 386 -16.85 -2.51 -0.68
CA LEU A 386 -16.30 -2.92 -1.97
C LEU A 386 -17.39 -3.43 -2.90
N ARG A 387 -18.29 -4.30 -2.39
CA ARG A 387 -19.41 -4.84 -3.14
C ARG A 387 -20.31 -3.73 -3.68
N GLU A 388 -20.73 -2.79 -2.84
CA GLU A 388 -21.67 -1.74 -3.22
C GLU A 388 -21.05 -0.66 -4.11
N LYS A 389 -19.79 -0.29 -3.86
CA LYS A 389 -19.17 0.88 -4.49
C LYS A 389 -18.24 0.55 -5.65
N LEU A 390 -17.61 -0.63 -5.64
CA LEU A 390 -16.66 -1.00 -6.69
C LEU A 390 -17.18 -2.09 -7.62
N PHE A 391 -17.99 -3.03 -7.13
CA PHE A 391 -18.37 -4.21 -7.92
C PHE A 391 -19.79 -4.18 -8.49
N ALA A 392 -20.70 -3.32 -7.98
CA ALA A 392 -22.12 -3.38 -8.31
C ALA A 392 -22.47 -3.08 -9.79
N GLU A 393 -21.74 -2.19 -10.45
CA GLU A 393 -22.17 -1.59 -11.73
C GLU A 393 -21.14 -1.71 -12.88
N ARG A 394 -20.07 -2.49 -12.69
CA ARG A 394 -18.97 -2.53 -13.67
C ARG A 394 -18.26 -3.86 -13.71
N SER A 395 -17.60 -4.16 -14.83
CA SER A 395 -16.67 -5.28 -14.90
C SER A 395 -15.43 -5.00 -14.07
N VAL A 396 -15.00 -5.96 -13.25
CA VAL A 396 -13.79 -5.81 -12.42
C VAL A 396 -12.84 -6.97 -12.61
N VAL A 397 -11.61 -6.66 -13.00
CA VAL A 397 -10.50 -7.62 -13.11
C VAL A 397 -9.54 -7.38 -11.95
N LEU A 398 -9.40 -8.38 -11.09
CA LEU A 398 -8.52 -8.38 -9.93
C LEU A 398 -7.33 -9.28 -10.22
N THR A 399 -6.13 -8.73 -10.29
CA THR A 399 -4.94 -9.50 -10.64
C THR A 399 -3.81 -9.33 -9.64
N SER A 400 -3.08 -10.41 -9.37
CA SER A 400 -1.86 -10.41 -8.56
C SER A 400 -1.05 -11.67 -8.80
N ALA A 401 0.19 -11.68 -8.36
CA ALA A 401 1.00 -12.89 -8.28
C ALA A 401 0.54 -13.83 -7.14
N THR A 402 -0.25 -13.31 -6.18
CA THR A 402 -0.66 -14.01 -4.96
C THR A 402 -2.13 -13.72 -4.64
N LEU A 403 -3.03 -14.54 -5.17
CA LEU A 403 -4.48 -14.49 -4.89
C LEU A 403 -5.04 -15.83 -4.41
N LYS A 404 -4.31 -16.92 -4.63
CA LYS A 404 -4.70 -18.26 -4.15
C LYS A 404 -4.01 -18.55 -2.82
N PHE A 405 -4.80 -18.85 -1.80
CA PHE A 405 -4.28 -19.27 -0.51
C PHE A 405 -4.83 -20.64 -0.16
N GLY A 406 -3.92 -21.56 0.20
CA GLY A 406 -4.30 -22.95 0.42
C GLY A 406 -4.74 -23.69 -0.85
N GLY A 407 -4.58 -23.07 -2.03
CA GLY A 407 -4.88 -23.66 -3.34
C GLY A 407 -6.15 -23.11 -4.03
N ASP A 408 -6.92 -22.20 -3.41
CA ASP A 408 -8.13 -21.61 -3.99
C ASP A 408 -8.22 -20.08 -3.83
N PHE A 409 -9.23 -19.46 -4.48
CA PHE A 409 -9.52 -18.03 -4.43
C PHE A 409 -10.59 -17.64 -3.39
N ASN A 410 -11.22 -18.60 -2.72
CA ASN A 410 -12.42 -18.37 -1.90
C ASN A 410 -12.17 -17.35 -0.79
N GLY A 411 -11.03 -17.45 -0.10
CA GLY A 411 -10.68 -16.52 0.98
C GLY A 411 -10.53 -15.08 0.50
N VAL A 412 -9.92 -14.88 -0.67
CA VAL A 412 -9.78 -13.55 -1.27
C VAL A 412 -11.12 -13.03 -1.77
N GLY A 413 -11.90 -13.84 -2.49
CA GLY A 413 -13.23 -13.47 -2.95
C GLY A 413 -14.13 -13.02 -1.81
N ALA A 414 -14.20 -13.78 -0.73
CA ALA A 414 -14.98 -13.45 0.46
C ALA A 414 -14.52 -12.13 1.13
N SER A 415 -13.21 -11.89 1.23
CA SER A 415 -12.66 -10.65 1.80
C SER A 415 -13.02 -9.41 0.97
N LEU A 416 -13.24 -9.60 -0.33
CA LEU A 416 -13.67 -8.58 -1.29
C LEU A 416 -15.21 -8.42 -1.35
N GLY A 417 -15.97 -9.31 -0.72
CA GLY A 417 -17.44 -9.30 -0.77
C GLY A 417 -18.01 -9.92 -2.05
N LEU A 418 -17.26 -10.81 -2.67
CA LEU A 418 -17.63 -11.53 -3.89
C LEU A 418 -17.88 -13.01 -3.58
N SER A 419 -18.83 -13.63 -4.28
CA SER A 419 -19.13 -15.07 -4.19
C SER A 419 -18.62 -15.83 -5.41
N PRO A 420 -18.23 -17.12 -5.26
CA PRO A 420 -17.86 -17.94 -6.43
C PRO A 420 -18.99 -18.06 -7.44
N GLU A 421 -18.67 -18.16 -8.73
CA GLU A 421 -19.64 -18.41 -9.79
C GLU A 421 -20.45 -19.69 -9.50
N GLY A 422 -21.76 -19.62 -9.70
CA GLY A 422 -22.69 -20.73 -9.46
C GLY A 422 -23.17 -20.87 -8.01
N THR A 423 -22.84 -19.94 -7.11
CA THR A 423 -23.41 -19.90 -5.75
C THR A 423 -24.86 -19.43 -5.83
N GLU A 424 -25.81 -20.30 -5.46
CA GLU A 424 -27.24 -19.96 -5.46
C GLU A 424 -27.62 -19.20 -4.14
N GLY A 425 -28.48 -18.19 -4.29
CA GLY A 425 -29.15 -17.53 -3.15
C GLY A 425 -28.39 -16.42 -2.46
N GLU A 426 -27.23 -15.99 -2.98
CA GLU A 426 -26.49 -14.81 -2.49
C GLU A 426 -26.65 -13.64 -3.48
N ASP A 427 -27.04 -12.46 -2.96
CA ASP A 427 -27.07 -11.19 -3.73
C ASP A 427 -25.65 -10.61 -3.99
N ALA A 428 -24.60 -11.37 -3.68
CA ALA A 428 -23.23 -10.94 -3.89
C ALA A 428 -22.81 -11.13 -5.36
N PRO A 429 -22.08 -10.16 -5.97
CA PRO A 429 -21.54 -10.32 -7.31
C PRO A 429 -20.63 -11.56 -7.39
N GLN A 430 -20.76 -12.30 -8.48
CA GLN A 430 -20.05 -13.56 -8.65
C GLN A 430 -18.73 -13.36 -9.40
N TRP A 431 -17.70 -14.12 -9.04
CA TRP A 431 -16.39 -14.09 -9.68
C TRP A 431 -16.03 -15.42 -10.35
N LYS A 432 -15.29 -15.32 -11.47
CA LYS A 432 -14.55 -16.42 -12.07
C LYS A 432 -13.09 -16.36 -11.63
N GLY A 433 -12.46 -17.49 -11.36
CA GLY A 433 -11.05 -17.58 -10.96
C GLY A 433 -10.18 -18.18 -12.06
N LEU A 434 -9.03 -17.57 -12.35
CA LEU A 434 -8.06 -18.06 -13.33
C LEU A 434 -6.65 -18.03 -12.75
N ASP A 435 -5.95 -19.14 -12.82
CA ASP A 435 -4.52 -19.23 -12.53
C ASP A 435 -3.76 -19.49 -13.84
N VAL A 436 -3.03 -18.48 -14.31
CA VAL A 436 -2.25 -18.58 -15.56
C VAL A 436 -0.82 -19.06 -15.32
N GLY A 437 -0.49 -19.42 -14.08
CA GLY A 437 0.81 -19.94 -13.70
C GLY A 437 1.93 -18.89 -13.78
N SER A 438 3.14 -19.40 -13.93
CA SER A 438 4.37 -18.61 -14.06
C SER A 438 5.23 -19.20 -15.18
N PRO A 439 6.02 -18.39 -15.88
CA PRO A 439 6.98 -18.91 -16.86
C PRO A 439 8.18 -19.62 -16.20
N PHE A 440 8.31 -19.50 -14.89
CA PHE A 440 9.42 -20.09 -14.13
C PHE A 440 9.13 -21.52 -13.69
N ASP A 441 10.10 -22.40 -13.82
CA ASP A 441 10.07 -23.77 -13.27
C ASP A 441 10.62 -23.72 -11.84
N TYR A 442 9.75 -23.30 -10.90
CA TYR A 442 10.15 -23.10 -9.51
C TYR A 442 10.75 -24.36 -8.87
N ALA A 443 10.29 -25.57 -9.25
CA ALA A 443 10.82 -26.81 -8.71
C ALA A 443 12.29 -27.06 -9.10
N LYS A 444 12.74 -26.52 -10.25
CA LYS A 444 14.14 -26.60 -10.70
C LYS A 444 14.97 -25.38 -10.33
N GLN A 445 14.31 -24.24 -10.06
CA GLN A 445 14.99 -22.97 -9.82
C GLN A 445 15.16 -22.65 -8.34
N GLY A 446 14.32 -23.20 -7.46
CA GLY A 446 14.34 -22.85 -6.06
C GLY A 446 14.14 -24.02 -5.12
N ILE A 447 14.69 -23.89 -3.93
CA ILE A 447 14.53 -24.81 -2.81
C ILE A 447 13.76 -24.08 -1.71
N LEU A 448 12.68 -24.69 -1.22
CA LEU A 448 12.06 -24.28 0.05
C LEU A 448 12.66 -25.11 1.18
N TYR A 449 13.51 -24.50 1.96
CA TYR A 449 14.12 -25.10 3.14
C TYR A 449 13.38 -24.68 4.41
N VAL A 450 13.02 -25.65 5.25
CA VAL A 450 12.48 -25.41 6.59
C VAL A 450 13.43 -25.98 7.64
N ALA A 451 13.94 -25.10 8.49
CA ALA A 451 14.88 -25.48 9.55
C ALA A 451 14.15 -26.20 10.72
N LYS A 452 13.70 -27.43 10.44
CA LYS A 452 12.88 -28.23 11.36
C LYS A 452 13.58 -28.55 12.69
N HIS A 453 14.90 -28.51 12.73
CA HIS A 453 15.71 -28.82 13.91
C HIS A 453 15.78 -27.67 14.93
N LEU A 454 15.40 -26.45 14.52
CA LEU A 454 15.40 -25.29 15.42
C LEU A 454 14.26 -25.38 16.44
N SER A 455 14.44 -24.65 17.54
CA SER A 455 13.37 -24.43 18.52
C SER A 455 12.24 -23.59 17.92
N ALA A 456 11.00 -23.78 18.36
CA ALA A 456 9.90 -22.91 17.94
C ALA A 456 10.12 -21.45 18.43
N PRO A 457 9.77 -20.43 17.65
CA PRO A 457 9.90 -19.04 18.08
C PRO A 457 9.12 -18.76 19.36
N GLY A 458 9.79 -18.19 20.36
CA GLY A 458 9.20 -17.72 21.63
C GLY A 458 8.86 -16.23 21.58
N ARG A 459 8.42 -15.69 22.74
CA ARG A 459 8.15 -14.26 22.92
C ARG A 459 9.43 -13.42 23.10
N GLU A 460 10.52 -14.04 23.55
CA GLU A 460 11.78 -13.37 23.88
C GLU A 460 12.81 -13.53 22.76
N GLY A 461 13.37 -12.42 22.32
CA GLY A 461 14.62 -12.20 21.58
C GLY A 461 14.98 -13.09 20.39
N SER A 462 16.12 -12.80 19.79
CA SER A 462 16.74 -13.66 18.78
C SER A 462 17.33 -14.90 19.43
N ARG A 463 16.99 -16.06 18.90
CA ARG A 463 17.48 -17.35 19.38
C ARG A 463 18.87 -17.61 18.86
N THR A 464 19.79 -18.04 19.70
CA THR A 464 21.17 -18.37 19.30
C THR A 464 21.21 -19.45 18.21
N ASP A 465 20.36 -20.51 18.35
CA ASP A 465 20.25 -21.59 17.36
C ASP A 465 19.82 -21.08 15.96
N MET A 466 18.94 -20.08 15.92
CA MET A 466 18.49 -19.44 14.67
C MET A 466 19.60 -18.55 14.07
N LEU A 467 20.34 -17.80 14.90
CA LEU A 467 21.43 -16.96 14.45
C LEU A 467 22.61 -17.82 13.93
N ASP A 468 22.88 -18.96 14.56
CA ASP A 468 23.88 -19.91 14.10
C ASP A 468 23.49 -20.49 12.71
N GLU A 469 22.24 -20.93 12.55
CA GLU A 469 21.75 -21.45 11.26
C GLU A 469 21.79 -20.36 10.18
N LEU A 470 21.36 -19.12 10.50
CA LEU A 470 21.43 -17.99 9.59
C LEU A 470 22.87 -17.74 9.12
N ALA A 471 23.83 -17.69 10.05
CA ALA A 471 25.23 -17.45 9.73
C ALA A 471 25.80 -18.52 8.79
N GLU A 472 25.49 -19.81 9.02
CA GLU A 472 25.95 -20.90 8.18
C GLU A 472 25.29 -20.90 6.78
N LEU A 473 24.02 -20.47 6.68
CA LEU A 473 23.33 -20.32 5.39
C LEU A 473 23.93 -19.16 4.58
N VAL A 474 24.14 -18.01 5.22
CA VAL A 474 24.75 -16.82 4.60
C VAL A 474 26.18 -17.12 4.13
N GLU A 475 26.98 -17.83 4.94
CA GLU A 475 28.31 -18.27 4.55
C GLU A 475 28.27 -19.17 3.31
N SER A 476 27.35 -20.15 3.29
CA SER A 476 27.19 -21.06 2.17
C SER A 476 26.69 -20.36 0.88
N ALA A 477 25.96 -19.24 1.02
CA ALA A 477 25.47 -18.44 -0.09
C ALA A 477 26.50 -17.39 -0.58
N GLY A 478 27.66 -17.30 0.02
CA GLY A 478 28.65 -16.26 -0.32
C GLY A 478 28.19 -14.83 -0.02
N GLY A 479 27.28 -14.62 0.93
CA GLY A 479 26.50 -13.39 1.14
C GLY A 479 25.16 -13.49 0.42
N ARG A 480 24.94 -12.76 -0.65
CA ARG A 480 23.80 -12.85 -1.63
C ARG A 480 22.44 -13.09 -0.97
N THR A 481 22.22 -12.46 0.21
CA THR A 481 21.09 -12.80 1.09
C THR A 481 20.15 -11.63 1.31
N LEU A 482 18.86 -11.88 1.10
CA LEU A 482 17.77 -11.03 1.56
C LEU A 482 17.17 -11.62 2.84
N GLY A 483 17.36 -10.95 3.97
CA GLY A 483 16.82 -11.34 5.28
C GLY A 483 15.52 -10.59 5.60
N LEU A 484 14.43 -11.33 5.74
CA LEU A 484 13.09 -10.84 6.01
C LEU A 484 12.70 -11.20 7.45
N PHE A 485 12.70 -10.21 8.33
CA PHE A 485 12.49 -10.40 9.76
C PHE A 485 11.11 -9.90 10.21
N SER A 486 10.59 -10.55 11.21
CA SER A 486 9.29 -10.21 11.83
C SER A 486 9.32 -8.93 12.67
N SER A 487 10.50 -8.42 13.00
CA SER A 487 10.68 -7.16 13.74
C SER A 487 12.04 -6.51 13.43
N MET A 488 12.11 -5.18 13.57
CA MET A 488 13.36 -4.44 13.39
C MET A 488 14.41 -4.86 14.41
N ARG A 489 14.01 -5.16 15.66
CA ARG A 489 14.91 -5.68 16.69
C ARG A 489 15.56 -7.01 16.28
N ALA A 490 14.78 -7.91 15.65
CA ALA A 490 15.33 -9.18 15.17
C ALA A 490 16.29 -8.96 13.97
N ALA A 491 15.95 -8.05 13.05
CA ALA A 491 16.83 -7.70 11.94
C ALA A 491 18.15 -7.08 12.41
N GLN A 492 18.10 -6.18 13.39
CA GLN A 492 19.29 -5.56 14.02
C GLN A 492 20.18 -6.60 14.68
N ALA A 493 19.61 -7.46 15.53
CA ALA A 493 20.36 -8.51 16.21
C ALA A 493 21.05 -9.48 15.22
N ALA A 494 20.35 -9.84 14.13
CA ALA A 494 20.93 -10.67 13.09
C ALA A 494 22.05 -9.96 12.31
N ALA A 495 21.89 -8.67 12.02
CA ALA A 495 22.92 -7.87 11.35
C ALA A 495 24.17 -7.70 12.21
N GLU A 496 23.99 -7.40 13.51
CA GLU A 496 25.11 -7.26 14.47
C GLU A 496 25.87 -8.58 14.61
N GLU A 497 25.14 -9.70 14.72
CA GLU A 497 25.74 -11.03 14.85
C GLU A 497 26.58 -11.39 13.62
N LEU A 498 26.06 -11.18 12.40
CA LEU A 498 26.80 -11.47 11.17
C LEU A 498 28.00 -10.55 10.99
N ARG A 499 27.87 -9.27 11.28
CA ARG A 499 28.97 -8.29 11.25
C ARG A 499 30.10 -8.67 12.23
N SER A 500 29.77 -9.29 13.37
CA SER A 500 30.76 -9.72 14.38
C SER A 500 31.45 -11.05 14.02
N ARG A 501 30.76 -11.96 13.33
CA ARG A 501 31.26 -13.31 13.01
C ARG A 501 31.93 -13.40 11.65
N GLN A 502 31.50 -12.58 10.71
CA GLN A 502 31.91 -12.68 9.30
C GLN A 502 32.31 -11.30 8.79
N ASP A 503 33.40 -11.22 8.02
CA ASP A 503 33.80 -9.98 7.35
C ASP A 503 32.95 -9.74 6.10
N ARG A 504 31.61 -9.58 6.31
CA ARG A 504 30.65 -9.37 5.23
C ARG A 504 29.90 -8.07 5.42
N ARG A 505 29.61 -7.43 4.30
CA ARG A 505 28.78 -6.24 4.27
C ARG A 505 27.31 -6.60 4.50
N VAL A 506 26.74 -6.10 5.58
CA VAL A 506 25.32 -6.27 5.91
C VAL A 506 24.68 -4.88 5.91
N LEU A 507 23.75 -4.65 4.99
CA LEU A 507 22.89 -3.48 4.93
C LEU A 507 21.66 -3.72 5.80
N LEU A 508 21.30 -2.73 6.61
CA LEU A 508 20.15 -2.81 7.50
C LEU A 508 19.14 -1.71 7.18
N GLN A 509 17.87 -2.09 7.10
CA GLN A 509 16.77 -1.13 6.94
C GLN A 509 16.82 -0.06 8.04
N GLY A 510 16.76 1.22 7.62
CA GLY A 510 16.81 2.37 8.51
C GLY A 510 18.19 3.02 8.61
N GLU A 511 19.26 2.40 8.12
CA GLU A 511 20.61 3.01 8.02
C GLU A 511 20.69 3.97 6.82
N GLU A 512 19.99 3.65 5.73
CA GLU A 512 19.90 4.46 4.51
C GLU A 512 18.46 4.48 4.00
N THR A 513 18.17 5.27 2.95
CA THR A 513 16.87 5.21 2.28
C THR A 513 16.69 3.85 1.61
N LEU A 514 15.42 3.39 1.51
CA LEU A 514 15.12 2.07 0.91
C LEU A 514 15.67 1.95 -0.53
N GLY A 515 15.60 3.03 -1.31
CA GLY A 515 16.12 3.05 -2.67
C GLY A 515 17.64 2.89 -2.75
N GLU A 516 18.39 3.53 -1.83
CA GLU A 516 19.85 3.39 -1.72
C GLU A 516 20.25 1.99 -1.25
N LEU A 517 19.54 1.44 -0.26
CA LEU A 517 19.76 0.07 0.21
C LEU A 517 19.59 -0.96 -0.93
N ILE A 518 18.51 -0.84 -1.72
CA ILE A 518 18.26 -1.72 -2.86
C ILE A 518 19.34 -1.57 -3.92
N LYS A 519 19.74 -0.32 -4.24
CA LYS A 519 20.81 -0.04 -5.20
C LYS A 519 22.14 -0.63 -4.75
N ASN A 520 22.50 -0.44 -3.48
CA ASN A 520 23.73 -0.96 -2.90
C ASN A 520 23.74 -2.50 -2.85
N PHE A 521 22.60 -3.12 -2.53
CA PHE A 521 22.43 -4.57 -2.55
C PHE A 521 22.54 -5.16 -3.96
N ALA A 522 21.99 -4.48 -4.96
CA ALA A 522 22.09 -4.91 -6.36
C ALA A 522 23.52 -4.75 -6.94
N ALA A 523 24.25 -3.71 -6.49
CA ALA A 523 25.58 -3.39 -7.00
C ALA A 523 26.68 -4.32 -6.48
N ASP A 524 26.52 -4.91 -5.30
CA ASP A 524 27.50 -5.79 -4.67
C ASP A 524 26.85 -7.13 -4.31
N PRO A 525 27.05 -8.17 -5.14
CA PRO A 525 26.40 -9.48 -4.96
C PRO A 525 26.75 -10.18 -3.64
N GLU A 526 27.90 -9.91 -3.02
CA GLU A 526 28.28 -10.55 -1.75
C GLU A 526 27.66 -9.90 -0.51
N THR A 527 26.89 -8.83 -0.71
CA THR A 527 26.19 -8.08 0.35
C THR A 527 24.94 -8.82 0.83
N CYS A 528 24.62 -8.65 2.12
CA CYS A 528 23.33 -9.02 2.69
C CYS A 528 22.45 -7.79 2.90
N LEU A 529 21.14 -7.91 2.73
CA LEU A 529 20.17 -6.86 3.03
C LEU A 529 19.13 -7.39 4.02
N PHE A 530 19.05 -6.78 5.20
CA PHE A 530 18.16 -7.19 6.27
C PHE A 530 17.13 -6.11 6.61
N GLY A 531 15.89 -6.53 6.83
CA GLY A 531 14.81 -5.63 7.26
C GLY A 531 13.50 -6.32 7.51
N THR A 532 12.45 -5.52 7.59
CA THR A 532 11.10 -5.96 7.94
C THR A 532 10.14 -5.85 6.74
N LEU A 533 8.85 -5.73 7.01
CA LEU A 533 7.73 -5.79 6.07
C LEU A 533 7.91 -4.94 4.80
N SER A 534 8.50 -3.75 4.89
CA SER A 534 8.74 -2.89 3.72
C SER A 534 9.71 -3.52 2.70
N LEU A 535 10.63 -4.38 3.15
CA LEU A 535 11.48 -5.17 2.25
C LEU A 535 10.70 -6.32 1.60
N TRP A 536 9.71 -6.90 2.28
CA TRP A 536 8.90 -7.97 1.70
C TRP A 536 8.13 -7.49 0.46
N GLN A 537 7.68 -6.24 0.47
CA GLN A 537 6.85 -5.64 -0.59
C GLN A 537 7.66 -4.85 -1.63
N GLY A 538 8.82 -4.27 -1.27
CA GLY A 538 9.49 -3.23 -2.04
C GLY A 538 10.76 -3.64 -2.79
N VAL A 539 11.39 -4.78 -2.49
CA VAL A 539 12.65 -5.19 -3.11
C VAL A 539 12.43 -5.93 -4.41
N ASP A 540 12.98 -5.42 -5.50
CA ASP A 540 13.02 -6.08 -6.81
C ASP A 540 14.46 -6.06 -7.35
N VAL A 541 15.21 -7.12 -7.04
CA VAL A 541 16.60 -7.29 -7.45
C VAL A 541 16.73 -8.63 -8.17
N PRO A 542 16.67 -8.66 -9.51
CA PRO A 542 16.92 -9.87 -10.28
C PRO A 542 18.41 -10.23 -10.28
N GLY A 543 18.70 -11.51 -10.48
CA GLY A 543 20.04 -11.99 -10.71
C GLY A 543 20.78 -12.43 -9.43
N PRO A 544 22.11 -12.49 -9.49
CA PRO A 544 22.93 -13.22 -8.52
C PRO A 544 23.05 -12.56 -7.15
N SER A 545 22.57 -11.32 -6.97
CA SER A 545 22.60 -10.63 -5.67
C SER A 545 21.61 -11.22 -4.65
N CYS A 546 20.58 -11.98 -5.11
CA CYS A 546 19.58 -12.59 -4.24
C CYS A 546 19.48 -14.11 -4.51
N GLN A 547 20.38 -14.89 -3.92
CA GLN A 547 20.39 -16.37 -4.02
C GLN A 547 19.84 -17.05 -2.77
N LEU A 548 19.69 -16.30 -1.67
CA LEU A 548 19.11 -16.76 -0.42
C LEU A 548 18.11 -15.72 0.10
N VAL A 549 16.87 -16.16 0.27
CA VAL A 549 15.84 -15.39 1.00
C VAL A 549 15.62 -16.08 2.34
N VAL A 550 15.82 -15.37 3.44
CA VAL A 550 15.64 -15.91 4.79
C VAL A 550 14.43 -15.25 5.45
N MET A 551 13.55 -16.08 6.01
CA MET A 551 12.45 -15.64 6.87
C MET A 551 12.72 -16.16 8.30
N ASP A 552 12.85 -15.24 9.27
CA ASP A 552 13.19 -15.58 10.67
C ASP A 552 12.12 -16.44 11.34
N ARG A 553 10.85 -16.19 11.00
CA ARG A 553 9.68 -16.93 11.45
C ARG A 553 8.50 -16.75 10.50
N ILE A 554 7.45 -17.52 10.69
CA ILE A 554 6.17 -17.31 10.01
C ILE A 554 5.61 -15.95 10.45
N PRO A 555 5.30 -15.03 9.52
CA PRO A 555 4.93 -13.63 9.82
C PRO A 555 3.45 -13.51 10.21
N PHE A 556 3.04 -14.21 11.28
CA PHE A 556 1.70 -14.01 11.85
C PHE A 556 1.53 -12.57 12.34
N PRO A 557 0.32 -12.00 12.22
CA PRO A 557 0.02 -10.73 12.89
C PRO A 557 0.24 -10.87 14.40
N ARG A 558 0.56 -9.75 15.05
CA ARG A 558 0.74 -9.74 16.49
C ARG A 558 -0.58 -10.17 17.18
N PRO A 559 -0.51 -10.97 18.24
CA PRO A 559 -1.73 -11.38 18.97
C PRO A 559 -2.52 -10.21 19.56
N ASP A 560 -1.85 -9.09 19.83
CA ASP A 560 -2.39 -7.84 20.35
C ASP A 560 -2.78 -6.83 19.27
N ASP A 561 -2.73 -7.22 17.98
CA ASP A 561 -3.22 -6.37 16.89
C ASP A 561 -4.74 -6.19 17.01
N PRO A 562 -5.23 -4.96 17.23
CA PRO A 562 -6.64 -4.73 17.55
C PRO A 562 -7.60 -5.16 16.44
N LEU A 563 -7.25 -4.85 15.17
CA LEU A 563 -8.12 -5.12 14.04
C LEU A 563 -8.07 -6.60 13.64
N MET A 564 -6.88 -7.19 13.61
CA MET A 564 -6.74 -8.62 13.28
C MET A 564 -7.37 -9.53 14.33
N SER A 565 -7.23 -9.20 15.63
CA SER A 565 -7.88 -9.94 16.71
C SER A 565 -9.41 -9.82 16.64
N ALA A 566 -9.94 -8.64 16.31
CA ALA A 566 -11.37 -8.43 16.12
C ALA A 566 -11.91 -9.26 14.95
N ARG A 567 -11.22 -9.28 13.83
CA ARG A 567 -11.57 -10.08 12.64
C ARG A 567 -11.56 -11.58 12.94
N GLN A 568 -10.57 -12.07 13.69
CA GLN A 568 -10.53 -13.48 14.10
C GLN A 568 -11.75 -13.84 14.97
N LYS A 569 -12.06 -13.01 15.97
CA LYS A 569 -13.22 -13.19 16.85
C LYS A 569 -14.54 -13.22 16.07
N ALA A 570 -14.72 -12.29 15.12
CA ALA A 570 -15.92 -12.23 14.29
C ALA A 570 -16.12 -13.49 13.43
N VAL A 571 -15.04 -14.03 12.85
CA VAL A 571 -15.09 -15.30 12.10
C VAL A 571 -15.44 -16.47 13.03
N GLU A 572 -14.91 -16.51 14.25
CA GLU A 572 -15.21 -17.55 15.24
C GLU A 572 -16.67 -17.49 15.73
N GLU A 573 -17.20 -16.30 15.95
CA GLU A 573 -18.61 -16.08 16.30
C GLU A 573 -19.55 -16.52 15.18
N GLY A 574 -19.11 -16.40 13.92
CA GLY A 574 -19.80 -16.95 12.73
C GLY A 574 -19.62 -18.46 12.55
N GLY A 575 -18.95 -19.17 13.50
CA GLY A 575 -18.72 -20.62 13.44
C GLY A 575 -17.53 -21.04 12.55
N GLY A 576 -16.74 -20.10 12.04
CA GLY A 576 -15.55 -20.34 11.23
C GLY A 576 -14.27 -20.51 12.07
N ASN A 577 -13.15 -20.76 11.40
CA ASN A 577 -11.83 -20.80 12.02
C ASN A 577 -11.13 -19.45 11.85
N GLY A 578 -11.23 -18.58 12.87
CA GLY A 578 -10.66 -17.23 12.85
C GLY A 578 -9.16 -17.21 12.62
N PHE A 579 -8.41 -18.12 13.24
CA PHE A 579 -6.97 -18.23 13.02
C PHE A 579 -6.64 -18.53 11.56
N MET A 580 -7.31 -19.50 10.94
CA MET A 580 -7.03 -19.86 9.53
C MET A 580 -7.46 -18.75 8.57
N ALA A 581 -8.66 -18.20 8.75
CA ALA A 581 -9.21 -17.19 7.86
C ALA A 581 -8.46 -15.86 7.92
N VAL A 582 -7.90 -15.47 9.06
CA VAL A 582 -7.26 -14.17 9.25
C VAL A 582 -5.74 -14.30 9.40
N ALA A 583 -5.26 -14.96 10.45
CA ALA A 583 -3.83 -14.95 10.77
C ALA A 583 -3.03 -15.83 9.79
N ALA A 584 -3.51 -17.04 9.46
CA ALA A 584 -2.80 -17.91 8.54
C ALA A 584 -2.84 -17.37 7.10
N THR A 585 -3.95 -16.80 6.66
CA THR A 585 -4.07 -16.16 5.34
C THR A 585 -3.15 -14.94 5.21
N HIS A 586 -3.08 -14.09 6.25
CA HIS A 586 -2.14 -12.97 6.28
C HIS A 586 -0.68 -13.44 6.21
N ALA A 587 -0.32 -14.45 6.99
CA ALA A 587 1.02 -15.02 6.96
C ALA A 587 1.34 -15.67 5.60
N ALA A 588 0.37 -16.37 4.99
CA ALA A 588 0.52 -16.97 3.66
C ALA A 588 0.82 -15.91 2.59
N LEU A 589 0.09 -14.80 2.60
CA LEU A 589 0.33 -13.67 1.69
C LEU A 589 1.76 -13.13 1.83
N LEU A 590 2.18 -12.79 3.04
CA LEU A 590 3.52 -12.24 3.26
C LEU A 590 4.61 -13.24 2.88
N MET A 591 4.47 -14.50 3.26
CA MET A 591 5.43 -15.54 2.88
C MET A 591 5.53 -15.74 1.37
N ALA A 592 4.39 -15.72 0.65
CA ALA A 592 4.38 -15.83 -0.81
C ALA A 592 5.08 -14.64 -1.47
N GLN A 593 4.85 -13.42 -0.98
CA GLN A 593 5.54 -12.22 -1.44
C GLN A 593 7.06 -12.30 -1.20
N GLY A 594 7.47 -12.70 0.00
CA GLY A 594 8.88 -12.87 0.33
C GLY A 594 9.54 -13.97 -0.50
N ALA A 595 8.90 -15.13 -0.64
CA ALA A 595 9.39 -16.23 -1.45
C ALA A 595 9.52 -15.86 -2.94
N GLY A 596 8.58 -15.06 -3.44
CA GLY A 596 8.60 -14.53 -4.82
C GLY A 596 9.76 -13.56 -5.11
N ARG A 597 10.57 -13.16 -4.11
CA ARG A 597 11.78 -12.35 -4.32
C ARG A 597 12.95 -13.15 -4.87
N LEU A 598 12.93 -14.48 -4.72
CA LEU A 598 14.04 -15.34 -5.10
C LEU A 598 14.20 -15.49 -6.63
N VAL A 599 13.09 -15.72 -7.36
CA VAL A 599 13.13 -15.98 -8.80
C VAL A 599 12.44 -14.86 -9.56
N ARG A 600 13.22 -14.09 -10.32
CA ARG A 600 12.81 -12.93 -11.11
C ARG A 600 13.16 -13.04 -12.59
N ALA A 601 14.16 -13.86 -12.90
CA ALA A 601 14.62 -14.15 -14.25
C ALA A 601 14.78 -15.65 -14.50
N MET A 602 14.82 -16.05 -15.76
CA MET A 602 14.94 -17.48 -16.16
C MET A 602 16.22 -18.14 -15.64
N GLY A 603 17.26 -17.34 -15.42
CA GLY A 603 18.56 -17.80 -14.91
C GLY A 603 18.65 -17.95 -13.40
N ASP A 604 17.73 -17.33 -12.65
CA ASP A 604 17.82 -17.27 -11.20
C ASP A 604 17.71 -18.65 -10.55
N ARG A 605 18.52 -18.87 -9.54
CA ARG A 605 18.57 -20.09 -8.73
C ARG A 605 18.82 -19.72 -7.28
N GLY A 606 18.22 -20.46 -6.33
CA GLY A 606 18.49 -20.17 -4.93
C GLY A 606 17.63 -20.94 -3.93
N VAL A 607 17.61 -20.42 -2.70
CA VAL A 607 16.93 -21.04 -1.56
C VAL A 607 16.03 -19.99 -0.85
N VAL A 608 14.81 -20.37 -0.55
CA VAL A 608 13.97 -19.72 0.45
C VAL A 608 14.11 -20.52 1.74
N ALA A 609 14.73 -19.95 2.75
CA ALA A 609 14.95 -20.59 4.06
C ALA A 609 13.99 -20.02 5.10
N VAL A 610 13.15 -20.85 5.67
CA VAL A 610 12.23 -20.47 6.78
C VAL A 610 12.77 -21.06 8.08
N LEU A 611 13.21 -20.18 8.99
CA LEU A 611 13.84 -20.55 10.27
C LEU A 611 12.80 -20.78 11.38
N ASP A 612 11.64 -21.28 10.98
CA ASP A 612 10.53 -21.62 11.86
C ASP A 612 10.07 -23.07 11.61
N PRO A 613 10.31 -23.99 12.57
CA PRO A 613 9.99 -25.41 12.40
C PRO A 613 8.48 -25.65 12.25
N ARG A 614 7.63 -24.73 12.66
CA ARG A 614 6.17 -24.86 12.61
C ARG A 614 5.66 -24.97 11.16
N LEU A 615 6.38 -24.44 10.18
CA LEU A 615 6.01 -24.59 8.76
C LEU A 615 6.05 -26.07 8.31
N ALA A 616 6.89 -26.91 8.94
CA ALA A 616 6.96 -28.35 8.67
C ALA A 616 6.14 -29.18 9.66
N THR A 617 5.91 -28.70 10.89
CA THR A 617 5.38 -29.52 11.98
C THR A 617 3.95 -29.19 12.40
N ALA A 618 3.48 -27.97 12.18
CA ALA A 618 2.14 -27.55 12.54
C ALA A 618 1.08 -27.95 11.50
N ARG A 619 -0.17 -28.13 11.94
CA ARG A 619 -1.30 -28.51 11.06
C ARG A 619 -1.55 -27.49 9.95
N TYR A 620 -1.37 -26.20 10.22
CA TYR A 620 -1.50 -25.13 9.23
C TYR A 620 -0.30 -25.03 8.27
N GLY A 621 0.80 -25.73 8.52
CA GLY A 621 2.00 -25.67 7.70
C GLY A 621 1.78 -26.14 6.25
N SER A 622 0.89 -27.12 6.03
CA SER A 622 0.52 -27.54 4.68
C SER A 622 -0.21 -26.43 3.90
N TYR A 623 -1.14 -25.72 4.54
CA TYR A 623 -1.85 -24.57 3.97
C TYR A 623 -0.87 -23.46 3.57
N LEU A 624 0.05 -23.09 4.47
CA LEU A 624 1.06 -22.07 4.19
C LEU A 624 1.97 -22.47 3.04
N ARG A 625 2.45 -23.73 3.00
CA ARG A 625 3.28 -24.23 1.90
C ARG A 625 2.55 -24.24 0.56
N ALA A 626 1.27 -24.63 0.55
CA ALA A 626 0.44 -24.63 -0.66
C ALA A 626 0.17 -23.20 -1.22
N SER A 627 0.44 -22.16 -0.43
CA SER A 627 0.33 -20.76 -0.84
C SER A 627 1.64 -20.17 -1.39
N LEU A 628 2.76 -20.92 -1.33
CA LEU A 628 4.06 -20.52 -1.85
C LEU A 628 4.26 -20.99 -3.30
N PRO A 629 5.19 -20.41 -4.06
CA PRO A 629 5.63 -21.02 -5.32
C PRO A 629 6.10 -22.48 -5.13
N ASP A 630 5.88 -23.32 -6.12
CA ASP A 630 6.15 -24.77 -6.09
C ASP A 630 7.66 -25.10 -6.07
N PHE A 631 8.37 -24.54 -5.10
CA PHE A 631 9.78 -24.84 -4.86
C PHE A 631 9.97 -26.28 -4.38
N TRP A 632 11.13 -26.85 -4.72
CA TRP A 632 11.49 -28.16 -4.20
C TRP A 632 11.68 -28.09 -2.66
N PHE A 633 10.87 -28.85 -1.93
CA PHE A 633 10.81 -28.80 -0.46
C PHE A 633 11.82 -29.72 0.20
N THR A 634 12.57 -29.22 1.22
CA THR A 634 13.46 -30.04 2.05
C THR A 634 13.59 -29.51 3.48
N THR A 635 13.96 -30.41 4.39
CA THR A 635 14.38 -30.08 5.77
C THR A 635 15.85 -30.47 6.04
N ASP A 636 16.56 -30.92 5.00
CA ASP A 636 17.98 -31.33 5.11
C ASP A 636 18.92 -30.12 4.96
N ARG A 637 19.46 -29.66 6.09
CA ARG A 637 20.39 -28.53 6.15
C ARG A 637 21.67 -28.74 5.34
N ASN A 638 22.20 -29.98 5.31
CA ASN A 638 23.44 -30.26 4.60
C ASN A 638 23.26 -30.19 3.08
N GLN A 639 22.10 -30.62 2.60
CA GLN A 639 21.77 -30.54 1.17
C GLN A 639 21.62 -29.06 0.76
N VAL A 640 20.93 -28.26 1.55
CA VAL A 640 20.76 -26.82 1.29
C VAL A 640 22.09 -26.09 1.24
N ARG A 641 22.99 -26.29 2.22
CA ARG A 641 24.31 -25.68 2.23
C ARG A 641 25.15 -26.04 1.02
N ARG A 642 25.14 -27.34 0.62
CA ARG A 642 25.85 -27.78 -0.60
C ARG A 642 25.26 -27.14 -1.86
N SER A 643 23.93 -26.99 -1.93
CA SER A 643 23.28 -26.33 -3.06
C SER A 643 23.63 -24.83 -3.12
N LEU A 644 23.58 -24.11 -2.01
CA LEU A 644 23.99 -22.71 -1.94
C LEU A 644 25.44 -22.52 -2.34
N ALA A 645 26.37 -23.32 -1.81
CA ALA A 645 27.79 -23.25 -2.16
C ALA A 645 28.04 -23.55 -3.65
N ALA A 646 27.28 -24.47 -4.25
CA ALA A 646 27.38 -24.74 -5.68
C ALA A 646 26.86 -23.58 -6.54
N ILE A 647 25.75 -22.93 -6.12
CA ILE A 647 25.21 -21.76 -6.81
C ILE A 647 26.17 -20.57 -6.72
N ASP A 648 26.74 -20.30 -5.53
CA ASP A 648 27.73 -19.23 -5.32
C ASP A 648 29.01 -19.46 -6.16
N ALA A 649 29.50 -20.71 -6.24
CA ALA A 649 30.65 -21.05 -7.08
C ALA A 649 30.39 -20.73 -8.57
N VAL A 650 29.23 -21.11 -9.10
CA VAL A 650 28.84 -20.80 -10.49
C VAL A 650 28.74 -19.28 -10.70
N ALA A 651 28.15 -18.55 -9.76
CA ALA A 651 28.03 -17.10 -9.85
C ALA A 651 29.40 -16.40 -9.89
N LYS A 652 30.38 -16.87 -9.08
CA LYS A 652 31.77 -16.38 -9.09
C LYS A 652 32.51 -16.69 -10.39
N GLU A 653 32.30 -17.89 -10.96
CA GLU A 653 32.92 -18.27 -12.23
C GLU A 653 32.39 -17.48 -13.42
N THR A 654 31.11 -17.15 -13.40
CA THR A 654 30.45 -16.38 -14.49
C THR A 654 30.63 -14.87 -14.36
N GLY A 655 31.22 -14.38 -13.27
CA GLY A 655 31.38 -12.94 -13.00
C GLY A 655 30.04 -12.23 -12.72
N GLN A 656 29.06 -12.99 -12.28
CA GLN A 656 27.71 -12.53 -11.97
C GLN A 656 27.50 -12.32 -10.48
#